data_900a7bcbf5d62d3236b9fde6d5dc006f
#
_entry.id   900a7bcbf5d62d3236b9fde6d5dc006f
#
_cell.length_a   1.000
_cell.length_b   1.000
_cell.length_c   1.000
_cell.angle_alpha   90.00
_cell.angle_beta   90.00
_cell.angle_gamma   90.00
#
_symmetry.space_group_name_H-M   'P 1'
#
loop_
_entity.id
_entity.type
_entity.pdbx_description
1 polymer ?
#
loop_
_entity_poly.entity_id
_entity_poly.type
_entity_poly.pdbx_seq_one_letter_code
_entity_poly.pdbx_strand_id
1 'polypeptide(L)'
;MILLINGLPVVQIELKTLHIPPIKAIEQIIDYKNDTGNGYSNSLLCFMQLFIVSNESSTYYFANNSNKHFSFAADERFLPVYHFADEANNKINHLYDFADKFLEKCTLGRMISRYMVLVASEQKLLMMRPYQIYAVKAIVDCIHENRGNGYIWHTTGSGKTLTSFKASTLLKDNSDIDKCLFVVDRKDLDRQTREEFNRFQEGCVEENTNTQTLVNRLLSDNYADKVIVTTIQKLGLALKPNSKYHNQLSTLKDKRMVFIFDECHRSQFGDNHRAIKNFFPKAQLFGFTGTPIFEENASYKRIDGTDATLQTTLDIFEQQLHAYTITNAIDDGNVLKFHIDYYKAEGDKPVSAAHPATKQAIVDSILSKHDAATGGERRFNAIFATASINDAIEYHELFKSTQAKMQADNPEFEPLNIACVFSPPAQVMQKDDRKNQSDIVQMQEDLQQEKFDNQTDPEGKKAALKAIIEDYNCQYRTNHSIGEFDVYYQDIQKRIKDHQYPDKDYAHKNKIDITIVVDMLLTGFDSKYLNTLYVDKNLKYHGLIQAFSRTNRVLNASKPYGNILDFRGQEAQVDEAIKRFSGQDAERAKEIWIVDPAEIIMTKLQNAMTQLEDFMSSQGVACEPSEVYNLKGDNARAGFLNLFKEVQRYKTQLGQYTDLSEEQKQEIEAILPADTQRAFKGVYLDMAQRYKKQTSKKDAVLPQEIEQMDFEFVLFSSAIIDYDYIMRLIAENPSKPKKQKMSIQQVEELIASSSDLIDEKEDIIEYIRSLDWNKHTSVDELKTGYQAFRQEKTDKKLTALSAKHGIANETLSTFINEIMDRMIFDGEKLTDLLEPLDLSWKERRLKELALMEDLVPLLKGLAKGKEISGLKAYE
;
A
#
# COMPACT_ATOMS: atom_id res chain seq x y z
N MET A 1 22.83 16.81 -20.67
CA MET A 1 22.26 18.02 -21.36
C MET A 1 21.33 18.73 -20.40
N ILE A 2 21.34 20.08 -20.37
CA ILE A 2 20.48 20.88 -19.49
C ILE A 2 19.65 21.83 -20.32
N LEU A 3 18.31 21.85 -20.07
CA LEU A 3 17.40 22.80 -20.69
C LEU A 3 17.16 23.97 -19.73
N LEU A 4 17.21 25.16 -20.29
CA LEU A 4 17.01 26.42 -19.57
C LEU A 4 15.66 27.05 -19.93
N ILE A 5 14.95 27.56 -18.93
CA ILE A 5 13.79 28.43 -19.12
C ILE A 5 14.16 29.81 -18.53
N ASN A 6 14.15 30.82 -19.34
CA ASN A 6 14.57 32.18 -18.95
C ASN A 6 15.95 32.21 -18.25
N GLY A 7 16.89 31.39 -18.72
CA GLY A 7 18.24 31.31 -18.17
C GLY A 7 18.40 30.43 -16.92
N LEU A 8 17.30 29.90 -16.35
CA LEU A 8 17.36 29.00 -15.21
C LEU A 8 17.36 27.54 -15.67
N PRO A 9 18.21 26.66 -15.09
CA PRO A 9 18.23 25.25 -15.42
C PRO A 9 17.03 24.54 -14.81
N VAL A 10 16.16 23.99 -15.64
CA VAL A 10 14.90 23.36 -15.17
C VAL A 10 14.78 21.88 -15.52
N VAL A 11 15.46 21.39 -16.56
CA VAL A 11 15.43 19.99 -16.97
C VAL A 11 16.84 19.50 -17.23
N GLN A 12 17.19 18.35 -16.66
CA GLN A 12 18.41 17.62 -17.02
C GLN A 12 18.06 16.36 -17.80
N ILE A 13 18.79 16.12 -18.89
CA ILE A 13 18.64 14.93 -19.72
C ILE A 13 19.97 14.18 -19.70
N GLU A 14 19.93 12.93 -19.23
CA GLU A 14 21.07 12.01 -19.26
C GLU A 14 20.82 10.91 -20.30
N LEU A 15 21.80 10.75 -21.18
CA LEU A 15 21.76 9.77 -22.26
C LEU A 15 22.77 8.68 -22.00
N LYS A 16 22.34 7.45 -22.23
CA LYS A 16 23.18 6.25 -22.21
C LYS A 16 23.24 5.62 -23.60
N THR A 17 24.23 4.80 -23.84
CA THR A 17 24.30 4.00 -25.09
C THR A 17 23.18 2.96 -25.12
N LEU A 18 22.81 2.50 -26.29
CA LEU A 18 21.67 1.62 -26.53
C LEU A 18 21.65 0.35 -25.66
N HIS A 19 22.82 -0.15 -25.27
CA HIS A 19 22.97 -1.37 -24.47
C HIS A 19 22.89 -1.14 -22.96
N ILE A 20 22.86 0.11 -22.50
CA ILE A 20 22.80 0.45 -21.08
C ILE A 20 21.37 0.85 -20.71
N PRO A 21 20.73 0.21 -19.71
CA PRO A 21 19.40 0.61 -19.27
C PRO A 21 19.37 2.08 -18.82
N PRO A 22 18.36 2.89 -19.28
CA PRO A 22 18.31 4.32 -18.96
C PRO A 22 18.27 4.60 -17.46
N ILE A 23 17.70 3.70 -16.69
CA ILE A 23 17.58 3.80 -15.24
C ILE A 23 18.94 3.95 -14.55
N LYS A 24 20.01 3.39 -15.10
CA LYS A 24 21.37 3.60 -14.59
C LYS A 24 21.87 5.06 -14.67
N ALA A 25 21.29 5.87 -15.52
CA ALA A 25 21.58 7.30 -15.53
C ALA A 25 21.09 8.01 -14.25
N ILE A 26 20.16 7.40 -13.52
CA ILE A 26 19.63 7.97 -12.27
C ILE A 26 20.71 7.98 -11.18
N GLU A 27 21.50 6.92 -11.06
CA GLU A 27 22.65 6.86 -10.12
C GLU A 27 23.64 7.99 -10.41
N GLN A 28 23.92 8.22 -11.67
CA GLN A 28 24.80 9.32 -12.09
C GLN A 28 24.21 10.71 -11.74
N ILE A 29 22.87 10.86 -11.88
CA ILE A 29 22.20 12.10 -11.47
C ILE A 29 22.30 12.29 -9.94
N ILE A 30 22.17 11.22 -9.16
CA ILE A 30 22.33 11.26 -7.70
C ILE A 30 23.75 11.70 -7.34
N ASP A 31 24.78 11.16 -8.01
CA ASP A 31 26.17 11.55 -7.79
C ASP A 31 26.41 13.04 -8.12
N TYR A 32 25.87 13.53 -9.22
CA TYR A 32 25.94 14.96 -9.57
C TYR A 32 25.27 15.85 -8.53
N LYS A 33 24.12 15.43 -8.01
CA LYS A 33 23.41 16.18 -6.96
C LYS A 33 24.20 16.28 -5.67
N ASN A 34 24.92 15.21 -5.32
CA ASN A 34 25.64 15.05 -4.05
C ASN A 34 27.12 15.44 -4.14
N ASP A 35 27.60 15.92 -5.30
CA ASP A 35 28.98 16.36 -5.46
C ASP A 35 29.34 17.44 -4.44
N THR A 36 30.41 17.24 -3.70
CA THR A 36 30.82 18.12 -2.59
C THR A 36 31.27 19.51 -3.06
N GLY A 37 31.75 19.63 -4.28
CA GLY A 37 32.23 20.91 -4.87
C GLY A 37 31.17 21.62 -5.71
N ASN A 38 30.47 20.86 -6.55
CA ASN A 38 29.59 21.36 -7.57
C ASN A 38 28.16 20.80 -7.46
N GLY A 39 27.75 20.30 -6.28
CA GLY A 39 26.43 19.78 -6.04
C GLY A 39 25.31 20.79 -6.27
N TYR A 40 24.09 20.29 -6.52
CA TYR A 40 22.97 21.12 -6.93
C TYR A 40 22.54 22.15 -5.88
N SER A 41 22.62 21.81 -4.60
CA SER A 41 22.18 22.69 -3.51
C SER A 41 22.91 24.04 -3.44
N ASN A 42 24.17 24.11 -3.91
CA ASN A 42 25.02 25.29 -3.83
C ASN A 42 25.25 25.97 -5.19
N SER A 43 24.48 25.60 -6.20
CA SER A 43 24.62 26.11 -7.57
C SER A 43 23.26 26.46 -8.17
N LEU A 44 23.25 27.06 -9.37
CA LEU A 44 22.02 27.30 -10.13
C LEU A 44 21.24 26.02 -10.46
N LEU A 45 21.88 24.85 -10.36
CA LEU A 45 21.24 23.56 -10.55
C LEU A 45 20.21 23.22 -9.45
N CYS A 46 20.14 24.00 -8.37
CA CYS A 46 19.06 23.89 -7.37
C CYS A 46 17.67 24.16 -7.94
N PHE A 47 17.56 24.86 -9.09
CA PHE A 47 16.30 25.10 -9.78
C PHE A 47 15.82 23.93 -10.65
N MET A 48 16.59 22.84 -10.73
CA MET A 48 16.22 21.67 -11.50
C MET A 48 14.89 21.10 -11.03
N GLN A 49 13.92 20.93 -11.94
CA GLN A 49 12.56 20.43 -11.63
C GLN A 49 12.37 18.99 -12.10
N LEU A 50 12.96 18.64 -13.24
CA LEU A 50 12.66 17.42 -13.96
C LEU A 50 13.93 16.77 -14.47
N PHE A 51 13.97 15.44 -14.41
CA PHE A 51 14.98 14.61 -15.01
C PHE A 51 14.41 13.76 -16.13
N ILE A 52 15.18 13.55 -17.18
CA ILE A 52 14.88 12.66 -18.28
C ILE A 52 16.09 11.75 -18.48
N VAL A 53 15.87 10.46 -18.59
CA VAL A 53 16.91 9.46 -18.84
C VAL A 53 16.53 8.61 -20.05
N SER A 54 17.47 8.38 -20.96
CA SER A 54 17.21 7.63 -22.20
C SER A 54 18.43 6.90 -22.70
N ASN A 55 18.19 5.76 -23.38
CA ASN A 55 19.18 5.04 -24.18
C ASN A 55 18.77 4.93 -25.66
N GLU A 56 18.00 5.92 -26.15
CA GLU A 56 17.38 5.99 -27.47
C GLU A 56 16.12 5.11 -27.60
N SER A 57 16.16 3.82 -27.23
CA SER A 57 15.00 2.91 -27.35
C SER A 57 14.00 3.04 -26.22
N SER A 58 14.45 3.44 -25.04
CA SER A 58 13.63 3.62 -23.84
C SER A 58 13.93 4.95 -23.19
N THR A 59 12.87 5.71 -22.89
CA THR A 59 12.95 7.04 -22.27
C THR A 59 12.03 7.12 -21.08
N TYR A 60 12.55 7.64 -19.97
CA TYR A 60 11.82 7.85 -18.73
C TYR A 60 11.96 9.29 -18.26
N TYR A 61 10.98 9.75 -17.50
CA TYR A 61 11.03 11.05 -16.84
C TYR A 61 10.59 10.96 -15.39
N PHE A 62 11.09 11.86 -14.54
CA PHE A 62 10.73 11.91 -13.10
C PHE A 62 11.05 13.28 -12.52
N ALA A 63 10.38 13.62 -11.41
CA ALA A 63 10.56 14.89 -10.71
C ALA A 63 11.85 14.91 -9.89
N ASN A 64 12.45 16.08 -9.71
CA ASN A 64 13.52 16.29 -8.75
C ASN A 64 12.96 16.19 -7.31
N ASN A 65 13.72 15.59 -6.42
CA ASN A 65 13.38 15.46 -5.01
C ASN A 65 14.63 15.58 -4.12
N SER A 66 14.42 15.71 -2.80
CA SER A 66 15.52 15.62 -1.83
C SER A 66 16.13 14.22 -1.80
N ASN A 67 17.36 14.10 -1.27
CA ASN A 67 18.05 12.80 -1.19
C ASN A 67 17.25 11.73 -0.43
N LYS A 68 16.44 12.13 0.54
CA LYS A 68 15.52 11.24 1.26
C LYS A 68 14.54 10.52 0.31
N HIS A 69 14.14 11.19 -0.79
CA HIS A 69 13.18 10.68 -1.76
C HIS A 69 13.83 10.17 -3.06
N PHE A 70 15.16 10.23 -3.17
CA PHE A 70 15.94 9.60 -4.23
C PHE A 70 16.39 8.18 -3.88
N SER A 71 15.78 7.56 -2.88
CA SER A 71 15.98 6.15 -2.59
C SER A 71 15.18 5.30 -3.57
N PHE A 72 15.87 4.45 -4.32
CA PHE A 72 15.26 3.47 -5.22
C PHE A 72 15.09 2.10 -4.53
N ALA A 73 14.99 2.07 -3.20
CA ALA A 73 14.53 0.90 -2.47
C ALA A 73 13.07 0.57 -2.83
N ALA A 74 12.72 -0.72 -2.81
CA ALA A 74 11.40 -1.21 -3.23
C ALA A 74 10.29 -0.96 -2.18
N ASP A 75 10.09 0.28 -1.78
CA ASP A 75 9.02 0.70 -0.88
C ASP A 75 8.26 1.92 -1.46
N GLU A 76 7.26 2.44 -0.73
CA GLU A 76 6.49 3.62 -1.15
C GLU A 76 7.32 4.90 -1.29
N ARG A 77 8.51 4.95 -0.70
CA ARG A 77 9.43 6.08 -0.81
C ARG A 77 10.20 6.07 -2.13
N PHE A 78 9.89 5.13 -2.98
CA PHE A 78 10.39 5.02 -4.32
C PHE A 78 10.18 6.32 -5.10
N LEU A 79 11.24 6.81 -5.73
CA LEU A 79 11.09 7.89 -6.69
C LEU A 79 10.42 7.33 -7.95
N PRO A 80 9.18 7.71 -8.25
CA PRO A 80 8.49 7.16 -9.40
C PRO A 80 9.13 7.65 -10.69
N VAL A 81 9.46 6.71 -11.56
CA VAL A 81 10.05 6.93 -12.89
C VAL A 81 9.04 6.45 -13.92
N TYR A 82 8.68 7.31 -14.88
CA TYR A 82 7.57 7.05 -15.78
C TYR A 82 7.99 7.05 -17.25
N HIS A 83 7.37 6.16 -18.03
CA HIS A 83 7.29 6.35 -19.47
C HIS A 83 6.26 7.41 -19.79
N PHE A 84 6.51 8.19 -20.84
CA PHE A 84 5.46 9.03 -21.43
C PHE A 84 4.56 8.15 -22.30
N ALA A 85 3.29 8.54 -22.42
CA ALA A 85 2.31 7.83 -23.23
C ALA A 85 1.39 8.83 -23.94
N ASP A 86 0.69 8.35 -24.96
CA ASP A 86 -0.39 9.10 -25.60
C ASP A 86 -1.72 8.95 -24.84
N GLU A 87 -2.77 9.58 -25.35
CA GLU A 87 -4.12 9.60 -24.77
C GLU A 87 -4.78 8.20 -24.75
N ALA A 88 -4.34 7.29 -25.61
CA ALA A 88 -4.78 5.90 -25.67
C ALA A 88 -3.92 4.97 -24.79
N ASN A 89 -3.05 5.52 -23.96
CA ASN A 89 -2.07 4.81 -23.08
C ASN A 89 -0.95 4.06 -23.84
N ASN A 90 -0.72 4.34 -25.14
CA ASN A 90 0.40 3.75 -25.87
C ASN A 90 1.70 4.43 -25.44
N LYS A 91 2.68 3.65 -24.99
CA LYS A 91 3.98 4.15 -24.51
C LYS A 91 4.78 4.78 -25.65
N ILE A 92 5.36 5.94 -25.38
CA ILE A 92 6.24 6.69 -26.26
C ILE A 92 7.67 6.52 -25.72
N ASN A 93 8.28 5.40 -26.09
CA ASN A 93 9.56 4.99 -25.53
C ASN A 93 10.77 5.56 -26.29
N HIS A 94 10.67 5.66 -27.62
CA HIS A 94 11.79 6.11 -28.44
C HIS A 94 12.12 7.59 -28.19
N LEU A 95 13.41 7.91 -28.03
CA LEU A 95 13.88 9.25 -27.65
C LEU A 95 13.39 10.36 -28.58
N TYR A 96 13.37 10.16 -29.89
CA TYR A 96 12.96 11.18 -30.85
C TYR A 96 11.46 11.47 -30.74
N ASP A 97 10.63 10.42 -30.67
CA ASP A 97 9.18 10.57 -30.51
C ASP A 97 8.84 11.21 -29.15
N PHE A 98 9.59 10.84 -28.11
CA PHE A 98 9.49 11.47 -26.80
C PHE A 98 9.87 12.95 -26.86
N ALA A 99 10.99 13.29 -27.51
CA ALA A 99 11.46 14.66 -27.63
C ALA A 99 10.45 15.55 -28.39
N ASP A 100 9.91 15.06 -29.49
CA ASP A 100 8.94 15.79 -30.29
C ASP A 100 7.65 16.11 -29.52
N LYS A 101 7.16 15.17 -28.70
CA LYS A 101 5.90 15.33 -27.97
C LYS A 101 6.07 15.94 -26.58
N PHE A 102 7.05 15.47 -25.79
CA PHE A 102 7.23 15.88 -24.41
C PHE A 102 7.99 17.20 -24.26
N LEU A 103 9.05 17.40 -25.07
CA LEU A 103 9.89 18.60 -25.00
C LEU A 103 9.35 19.75 -25.81
N GLU A 104 8.22 19.61 -26.51
CA GLU A 104 7.48 20.72 -27.06
C GLU A 104 7.25 21.79 -25.99
N LYS A 105 7.51 23.06 -26.29
CA LYS A 105 7.52 24.16 -25.30
C LYS A 105 6.26 24.22 -24.45
N CYS A 106 5.08 24.09 -25.09
CA CYS A 106 3.80 24.17 -24.38
C CYS A 106 3.58 22.92 -23.50
N THR A 107 3.98 21.73 -23.97
CA THR A 107 3.86 20.48 -23.23
C THR A 107 4.79 20.49 -22.02
N LEU A 108 6.08 20.75 -22.21
CA LEU A 108 7.05 20.85 -21.13
C LEU A 108 6.65 21.91 -20.09
N GLY A 109 6.21 23.09 -20.56
CA GLY A 109 5.73 24.14 -19.67
C GLY A 109 4.54 23.72 -18.81
N ARG A 110 3.57 22.97 -19.38
CA ARG A 110 2.43 22.42 -18.64
C ARG A 110 2.85 21.30 -17.67
N MET A 111 3.79 20.43 -18.08
CA MET A 111 4.33 19.39 -17.22
C MET A 111 4.88 19.99 -15.93
N ILE A 112 5.66 21.04 -16.01
CA ILE A 112 6.26 21.71 -14.85
C ILE A 112 5.23 22.53 -14.07
N SER A 113 4.40 23.35 -14.73
CA SER A 113 3.53 24.33 -14.05
C SER A 113 2.19 23.76 -13.60
N ARG A 114 1.66 22.74 -14.28
CA ARG A 114 0.31 22.21 -14.04
C ARG A 114 0.28 20.78 -13.49
N TYR A 115 1.23 19.91 -13.89
CA TYR A 115 1.14 18.48 -13.62
C TYR A 115 2.19 17.97 -12.61
N MET A 116 2.87 18.89 -11.94
CA MET A 116 3.61 18.62 -10.70
C MET A 116 2.77 19.01 -9.48
N VAL A 117 2.90 18.24 -8.40
CA VAL A 117 2.25 18.48 -7.12
C VAL A 117 3.29 18.41 -6.01
N LEU A 118 3.48 19.54 -5.30
CA LEU A 118 4.35 19.56 -4.12
C LEU A 118 3.56 19.10 -2.90
N VAL A 119 4.00 17.98 -2.31
CA VAL A 119 3.55 17.51 -1.01
C VAL A 119 4.39 18.21 0.05
N ALA A 120 3.88 19.34 0.55
CA ALA A 120 4.66 20.24 1.42
C ALA A 120 5.06 19.56 2.75
N SER A 121 4.16 18.78 3.36
CA SER A 121 4.42 18.05 4.60
C SER A 121 5.56 17.02 4.47
N GLU A 122 5.76 16.44 3.31
CA GLU A 122 6.81 15.45 3.02
C GLU A 122 8.02 16.07 2.33
N GLN A 123 7.94 17.33 1.91
CA GLN A 123 8.93 17.97 1.03
C GLN A 123 9.20 17.16 -0.24
N LYS A 124 8.14 16.60 -0.82
CA LYS A 124 8.18 15.69 -1.96
C LYS A 124 7.44 16.27 -3.15
N LEU A 125 8.11 16.28 -4.30
CA LEU A 125 7.52 16.71 -5.57
C LEU A 125 7.03 15.47 -6.32
N LEU A 126 5.72 15.41 -6.58
CA LEU A 126 5.10 14.37 -7.36
C LEU A 126 4.90 14.84 -8.80
N MET A 127 5.26 14.00 -9.76
CA MET A 127 4.91 14.17 -11.16
C MET A 127 3.70 13.28 -11.47
N MET A 128 2.70 13.85 -12.14
CA MET A 128 1.54 13.05 -12.57
C MET A 128 1.93 12.11 -13.70
N ARG A 129 1.30 10.93 -13.70
CA ARG A 129 1.45 9.94 -14.77
C ARG A 129 0.64 10.34 -16.02
N PRO A 130 1.01 9.90 -17.22
CA PRO A 130 0.33 10.33 -18.46
C PRO A 130 -1.19 10.16 -18.42
N TYR A 131 -1.70 8.98 -18.05
CA TYR A 131 -3.13 8.72 -17.97
C TYR A 131 -3.86 9.64 -16.96
N GLN A 132 -3.20 10.03 -15.86
CA GLN A 132 -3.74 11.02 -14.92
C GLN A 132 -3.83 12.41 -15.55
N ILE A 133 -2.80 12.80 -16.30
CA ILE A 133 -2.75 14.07 -17.03
C ILE A 133 -3.89 14.13 -18.06
N TYR A 134 -4.07 13.09 -18.86
CA TYR A 134 -5.12 13.05 -19.86
C TYR A 134 -6.51 13.05 -19.26
N ALA A 135 -6.72 12.33 -18.14
CA ALA A 135 -7.99 12.36 -17.42
C ALA A 135 -8.31 13.77 -16.89
N VAL A 136 -7.32 14.45 -16.27
CA VAL A 136 -7.49 15.84 -15.79
C VAL A 136 -7.79 16.77 -16.95
N LYS A 137 -7.04 16.66 -18.05
CA LYS A 137 -7.24 17.46 -19.24
C LYS A 137 -8.65 17.27 -19.82
N ALA A 138 -9.08 16.02 -19.96
CA ALA A 138 -10.40 15.70 -20.52
C ALA A 138 -11.56 16.27 -19.66
N ILE A 139 -11.43 16.24 -18.32
CA ILE A 139 -12.41 16.87 -17.42
C ILE A 139 -12.40 18.39 -17.60
N VAL A 140 -11.23 19.02 -17.57
CA VAL A 140 -11.09 20.48 -17.67
C VAL A 140 -11.61 20.98 -19.03
N ASP A 141 -11.25 20.32 -20.12
CA ASP A 141 -11.71 20.65 -21.46
C ASP A 141 -13.23 20.45 -21.60
N CYS A 142 -13.78 19.36 -21.07
CA CYS A 142 -15.22 19.11 -21.04
C CYS A 142 -16.00 20.23 -20.32
N ILE A 143 -15.44 20.74 -19.23
CA ILE A 143 -16.04 21.85 -18.48
C ILE A 143 -15.92 23.16 -19.24
N HIS A 144 -14.76 23.47 -19.80
CA HIS A 144 -14.55 24.72 -20.56
C HIS A 144 -15.46 24.78 -21.79
N GLU A 145 -15.60 23.68 -22.51
CA GLU A 145 -16.44 23.57 -23.71
C GLU A 145 -17.92 23.34 -23.38
N ASN A 146 -18.26 23.17 -22.12
CA ASN A 146 -19.61 22.87 -21.63
C ASN A 146 -20.26 21.67 -22.33
N ARG A 147 -19.48 20.56 -22.47
CA ARG A 147 -19.91 19.34 -23.20
C ARG A 147 -20.77 18.38 -22.37
N GLY A 148 -21.42 18.84 -21.31
CA GLY A 148 -22.26 18.01 -20.43
C GLY A 148 -21.44 17.31 -19.33
N ASN A 149 -21.84 16.10 -18.99
CA ASN A 149 -21.25 15.29 -17.92
C ASN A 149 -20.18 14.36 -18.49
N GLY A 150 -19.45 13.67 -17.62
CA GLY A 150 -18.49 12.67 -18.05
C GLY A 150 -17.99 11.74 -16.96
N TYR A 151 -17.41 10.60 -17.32
CA TYR A 151 -16.76 9.73 -16.35
C TYR A 151 -15.35 9.31 -16.78
N ILE A 152 -14.55 9.00 -15.78
CA ILE A 152 -13.19 8.49 -15.90
C ILE A 152 -13.20 7.05 -15.42
N TRP A 153 -12.83 6.13 -16.30
CA TRP A 153 -12.66 4.72 -15.98
C TRP A 153 -11.20 4.44 -15.61
N HIS A 154 -10.87 4.63 -14.35
CA HIS A 154 -9.54 4.36 -13.81
C HIS A 154 -9.60 3.25 -12.78
N THR A 155 -8.79 2.20 -12.97
CA THR A 155 -8.75 1.06 -12.05
C THR A 155 -8.39 1.46 -10.62
N THR A 156 -8.69 0.59 -9.68
CA THR A 156 -8.27 0.77 -8.28
C THR A 156 -6.72 0.77 -8.20
N GLY A 157 -6.15 1.70 -7.43
CA GLY A 157 -4.69 1.85 -7.33
C GLY A 157 -4.04 2.75 -8.37
N SER A 158 -4.81 3.28 -9.32
CA SER A 158 -4.29 4.24 -10.32
C SER A 158 -4.02 5.66 -9.79
N GLY A 159 -4.29 5.93 -8.50
CA GLY A 159 -4.14 7.27 -7.92
C GLY A 159 -5.28 8.22 -8.31
N LYS A 160 -6.52 7.74 -8.31
CA LYS A 160 -7.73 8.54 -8.60
C LYS A 160 -7.82 9.80 -7.75
N THR A 161 -7.45 9.71 -6.47
CA THR A 161 -7.45 10.84 -5.52
C THR A 161 -6.54 11.99 -5.96
N LEU A 162 -5.31 11.68 -6.43
CA LEU A 162 -4.41 12.71 -6.98
C LEU A 162 -4.97 13.33 -8.26
N THR A 163 -5.58 12.51 -9.12
CA THR A 163 -6.20 12.97 -10.38
C THR A 163 -7.36 13.92 -10.11
N SER A 164 -8.25 13.55 -9.20
CA SER A 164 -9.41 14.36 -8.80
C SER A 164 -9.01 15.65 -8.06
N PHE A 165 -8.02 15.56 -7.15
CA PHE A 165 -7.42 16.73 -6.52
C PHE A 165 -6.91 17.72 -7.55
N LYS A 166 -6.13 17.24 -8.54
CA LYS A 166 -5.55 18.12 -9.56
C LYS A 166 -6.61 18.71 -10.46
N ALA A 167 -7.62 17.94 -10.87
CA ALA A 167 -8.76 18.48 -11.61
C ALA A 167 -9.46 19.59 -10.80
N SER A 168 -9.76 19.35 -9.53
CA SER A 168 -10.41 20.34 -8.65
C SER A 168 -9.58 21.62 -8.50
N THR A 169 -8.25 21.50 -8.32
CA THR A 169 -7.38 22.68 -8.15
C THR A 169 -7.22 23.49 -9.41
N LEU A 170 -7.17 22.86 -10.59
CA LEU A 170 -7.15 23.59 -11.87
C LEU A 170 -8.49 24.29 -12.16
N LEU A 171 -9.60 23.79 -11.62
CA LEU A 171 -10.91 24.41 -11.73
C LEU A 171 -11.11 25.55 -10.73
N LYS A 172 -10.30 25.63 -9.66
CA LYS A 172 -10.40 26.66 -8.63
C LYS A 172 -10.20 28.07 -9.22
N ASP A 173 -9.33 28.22 -10.20
CA ASP A 173 -9.05 29.50 -10.87
C ASP A 173 -9.98 29.80 -12.05
N ASN A 174 -10.91 28.88 -12.38
CA ASN A 174 -11.87 29.10 -13.46
C ASN A 174 -13.00 30.04 -12.99
N SER A 175 -13.10 31.23 -13.62
CA SER A 175 -14.14 32.22 -13.29
C SER A 175 -15.55 31.79 -13.65
N ASP A 176 -15.71 30.86 -14.60
CA ASP A 176 -17.02 30.40 -15.07
C ASP A 176 -17.67 29.38 -14.13
N ILE A 177 -16.96 28.92 -13.11
CA ILE A 177 -17.42 27.95 -12.13
C ILE A 177 -17.57 28.63 -10.78
N ASP A 178 -18.74 28.52 -10.18
CA ASP A 178 -18.99 29.07 -8.84
C ASP A 178 -18.43 28.17 -7.74
N LYS A 179 -18.64 26.86 -7.81
CA LYS A 179 -18.15 25.87 -6.83
C LYS A 179 -17.78 24.55 -7.53
N CYS A 180 -16.76 23.88 -6.96
CA CYS A 180 -16.39 22.50 -7.29
C CYS A 180 -16.53 21.65 -6.03
N LEU A 181 -17.39 20.64 -6.07
CA LEU A 181 -17.58 19.70 -4.96
C LEU A 181 -16.97 18.35 -5.30
N PHE A 182 -16.07 17.91 -4.45
CA PHE A 182 -15.63 16.53 -4.47
C PHE A 182 -16.50 15.72 -3.50
N VAL A 183 -17.27 14.78 -4.05
CA VAL A 183 -18.28 14.03 -3.33
C VAL A 183 -17.83 12.59 -3.17
N VAL A 184 -17.62 12.19 -1.92
CA VAL A 184 -17.28 10.82 -1.54
C VAL A 184 -18.48 10.10 -0.97
N ASP A 185 -18.42 8.77 -1.03
CA ASP A 185 -19.55 7.93 -0.64
C ASP A 185 -19.66 7.74 0.88
N ARG A 186 -18.55 7.53 1.60
CA ARG A 186 -18.51 7.19 3.03
C ARG A 186 -17.75 8.21 3.88
N LYS A 187 -18.09 8.27 5.18
CA LYS A 187 -17.35 9.06 6.17
C LYS A 187 -15.86 8.70 6.25
N ASP A 188 -15.55 7.41 6.21
CA ASP A 188 -14.15 6.96 6.26
C ASP A 188 -13.38 7.39 5.01
N LEU A 189 -14.02 7.30 3.83
CA LEU A 189 -13.47 7.82 2.58
C LEU A 189 -13.39 9.36 2.58
N ASP A 190 -14.36 10.05 3.20
CA ASP A 190 -14.31 11.50 3.38
C ASP A 190 -13.08 11.91 4.18
N ARG A 191 -12.79 11.23 5.29
CA ARG A 191 -11.58 11.47 6.10
C ARG A 191 -10.30 11.17 5.33
N GLN A 192 -10.19 9.99 4.72
CA GLN A 192 -9.00 9.60 3.94
C GLN A 192 -8.77 10.56 2.77
N THR A 193 -9.82 10.92 2.05
CA THR A 193 -9.73 11.87 0.93
C THR A 193 -9.32 13.26 1.40
N ARG A 194 -9.85 13.74 2.52
CA ARG A 194 -9.45 15.03 3.11
C ARG A 194 -7.99 15.01 3.57
N GLU A 195 -7.57 13.95 4.24
CA GLU A 195 -6.17 13.75 4.65
C GLU A 195 -5.24 13.77 3.43
N GLU A 196 -5.59 13.07 2.35
CA GLU A 196 -4.82 13.09 1.11
C GLU A 196 -4.86 14.46 0.40
N PHE A 197 -6.01 15.12 0.32
CA PHE A 197 -6.09 16.47 -0.25
C PHE A 197 -5.27 17.47 0.56
N ASN A 198 -5.35 17.42 1.89
CA ASN A 198 -4.55 18.27 2.77
C ASN A 198 -3.06 17.87 2.76
N ARG A 199 -2.73 16.60 2.53
CA ARG A 199 -1.36 16.15 2.27
C ARG A 199 -0.80 16.76 0.99
N PHE A 200 -1.58 16.83 -0.09
CA PHE A 200 -1.15 17.47 -1.32
C PHE A 200 -1.04 18.99 -1.20
N GLN A 201 -1.97 19.61 -0.49
CA GLN A 201 -1.96 21.03 -0.21
C GLN A 201 -2.60 21.30 1.15
N GLU A 202 -1.80 21.69 2.13
CA GLU A 202 -2.25 21.97 3.50
C GLU A 202 -3.37 23.01 3.52
N GLY A 203 -4.43 22.74 4.29
CA GLY A 203 -5.58 23.63 4.43
C GLY A 203 -6.44 23.81 3.17
N CYS A 204 -6.24 22.99 2.12
CA CYS A 204 -7.06 23.08 0.90
C CYS A 204 -8.51 22.63 1.14
N VAL A 205 -8.73 21.79 2.15
CA VAL A 205 -10.05 21.28 2.52
C VAL A 205 -10.22 21.26 4.04
N GLU A 206 -11.24 21.96 4.52
CA GLU A 206 -11.63 21.93 5.92
C GLU A 206 -12.67 20.85 6.20
N GLU A 207 -12.78 20.44 7.46
CA GLU A 207 -13.75 19.46 7.89
C GLU A 207 -15.18 20.00 7.83
N ASN A 208 -16.08 19.27 7.16
CA ASN A 208 -17.52 19.50 7.27
C ASN A 208 -18.07 18.64 8.41
N THR A 209 -18.04 19.17 9.63
CA THR A 209 -18.48 18.44 10.82
C THR A 209 -19.96 18.07 10.77
N ASN A 210 -20.78 18.90 10.09
CA ASN A 210 -22.22 18.65 9.93
C ASN A 210 -22.78 19.30 8.65
N THR A 211 -24.06 19.05 8.35
CA THR A 211 -24.76 19.59 7.20
C THR A 211 -24.84 21.12 7.21
N GLN A 212 -24.93 21.76 8.38
CA GLN A 212 -24.96 23.21 8.48
C GLN A 212 -23.63 23.84 8.03
N THR A 213 -22.50 23.27 8.42
CA THR A 213 -21.17 23.72 7.97
C THR A 213 -21.04 23.62 6.45
N LEU A 214 -21.48 22.50 5.85
CA LEU A 214 -21.51 22.36 4.41
C LEU A 214 -22.34 23.45 3.72
N VAL A 215 -23.55 23.74 4.24
CA VAL A 215 -24.43 24.78 3.69
C VAL A 215 -23.79 26.17 3.79
N ASN A 216 -23.17 26.49 4.93
CA ASN A 216 -22.48 27.78 5.11
C ASN A 216 -21.35 27.95 4.08
N ARG A 217 -20.54 26.88 3.83
CA ARG A 217 -19.45 26.90 2.86
C ARG A 217 -19.97 26.98 1.42
N LEU A 218 -21.09 26.34 1.11
CA LEU A 218 -21.73 26.47 -0.20
C LEU A 218 -22.16 27.90 -0.50
N LEU A 219 -22.64 28.61 0.52
CA LEU A 219 -23.10 30.00 0.42
C LEU A 219 -21.97 31.04 0.56
N SER A 220 -20.79 30.64 0.98
CA SER A 220 -19.61 31.52 1.15
C SER A 220 -19.02 31.92 -0.19
N ASP A 221 -18.68 33.20 -0.33
CA ASP A 221 -17.93 33.72 -1.49
C ASP A 221 -16.41 33.66 -1.29
N ASN A 222 -15.93 33.04 -0.19
CA ASN A 222 -14.52 32.91 0.07
C ASN A 222 -13.87 31.98 -0.96
N TYR A 223 -12.73 32.40 -1.51
CA TYR A 223 -11.94 31.62 -2.45
C TYR A 223 -11.53 30.26 -1.87
N ALA A 224 -11.28 30.15 -0.55
CA ALA A 224 -10.99 28.90 0.12
C ALA A 224 -12.13 27.89 -0.02
N ASP A 225 -13.39 28.34 -0.04
CA ASP A 225 -14.59 27.53 -0.15
C ASP A 225 -15.01 27.24 -1.61
N LYS A 226 -14.18 27.56 -2.58
CA LYS A 226 -14.48 27.28 -3.99
C LYS A 226 -14.38 25.78 -4.30
N VAL A 227 -13.50 25.05 -3.60
CA VAL A 227 -13.40 23.57 -3.63
C VAL A 227 -13.83 23.02 -2.27
N ILE A 228 -14.83 22.13 -2.26
CA ILE A 228 -15.41 21.56 -1.05
C ILE A 228 -15.40 20.03 -1.18
N VAL A 229 -14.85 19.32 -0.19
CA VAL A 229 -14.99 17.86 -0.07
C VAL A 229 -16.16 17.56 0.88
N THR A 230 -17.03 16.66 0.49
CA THR A 230 -18.22 16.28 1.29
C THR A 230 -18.68 14.85 0.99
N THR A 231 -19.54 14.32 1.85
CA THR A 231 -20.20 13.03 1.58
C THR A 231 -21.51 13.23 0.81
N ILE A 232 -21.87 12.22 0.00
CA ILE A 232 -23.13 12.23 -0.76
C ILE A 232 -24.36 12.35 0.15
N GLN A 233 -24.28 11.81 1.37
CA GLN A 233 -25.37 11.84 2.34
C GLN A 233 -25.57 13.25 2.92
N LYS A 234 -24.49 13.95 3.30
CA LYS A 234 -24.58 15.35 3.78
C LYS A 234 -25.20 16.23 2.69
N LEU A 235 -24.76 16.03 1.45
CA LEU A 235 -25.30 16.75 0.30
C LEU A 235 -26.79 16.41 0.09
N GLY A 236 -27.16 15.12 0.10
CA GLY A 236 -28.55 14.67 -0.01
C GLY A 236 -29.46 15.25 1.07
N LEU A 237 -29.00 15.31 2.34
CA LEU A 237 -29.74 15.92 3.46
C LEU A 237 -29.93 17.44 3.26
N ALA A 238 -28.92 18.12 2.73
CA ALA A 238 -29.02 19.55 2.44
C ALA A 238 -30.03 19.87 1.34
N LEU A 239 -30.13 19.00 0.31
CA LEU A 239 -30.96 19.21 -0.87
C LEU A 239 -32.40 18.68 -0.71
N LYS A 240 -32.77 17.96 0.38
CA LYS A 240 -34.14 17.45 0.58
C LYS A 240 -35.18 18.59 0.54
N PRO A 241 -36.29 18.45 -0.20
CA PRO A 241 -37.29 19.51 -0.37
C PRO A 241 -37.85 20.08 0.94
N ASN A 242 -37.97 19.24 1.97
CA ASN A 242 -38.51 19.63 3.29
C ASN A 242 -37.40 20.00 4.30
N SER A 243 -36.16 20.12 3.85
CA SER A 243 -35.03 20.54 4.70
C SER A 243 -35.06 22.05 4.92
N LYS A 244 -34.74 22.49 6.15
CA LYS A 244 -34.51 23.92 6.45
C LYS A 244 -33.42 24.55 5.56
N TYR A 245 -32.54 23.74 4.97
CA TYR A 245 -31.46 24.17 4.12
C TYR A 245 -31.88 24.43 2.67
N HIS A 246 -32.95 23.78 2.20
CA HIS A 246 -33.39 23.85 0.81
C HIS A 246 -33.66 25.30 0.37
N ASN A 247 -34.34 26.09 1.22
CA ASN A 247 -34.64 27.49 0.94
C ASN A 247 -33.38 28.36 0.98
N GLN A 248 -32.42 28.06 1.88
CA GLN A 248 -31.15 28.80 1.97
C GLN A 248 -30.30 28.60 0.71
N LEU A 249 -30.25 27.36 0.19
CA LEU A 249 -29.52 27.02 -1.00
C LEU A 249 -30.20 27.45 -2.32
N SER A 250 -31.44 27.91 -2.28
CA SER A 250 -32.19 28.32 -3.48
C SER A 250 -31.49 29.36 -4.34
N THR A 251 -30.67 30.23 -3.72
CA THR A 251 -29.86 31.24 -4.41
C THR A 251 -28.75 30.66 -5.30
N LEU A 252 -28.40 29.39 -5.08
CA LEU A 252 -27.37 28.67 -5.83
C LEU A 252 -27.93 27.89 -7.03
N LYS A 253 -29.24 27.81 -7.23
CA LYS A 253 -29.88 27.02 -8.30
C LYS A 253 -29.38 27.36 -9.68
N ASP A 254 -29.14 28.65 -9.94
CA ASP A 254 -28.68 29.17 -11.23
C ASP A 254 -27.17 29.24 -11.37
N LYS A 255 -26.43 28.88 -10.30
CA LYS A 255 -24.99 28.87 -10.28
C LYS A 255 -24.42 27.68 -11.03
N ARG A 256 -23.25 27.86 -11.65
CA ARG A 256 -22.56 26.80 -12.35
C ARG A 256 -21.72 25.99 -11.37
N MET A 257 -22.26 24.82 -11.01
CA MET A 257 -21.66 23.89 -10.06
C MET A 257 -20.98 22.73 -10.79
N VAL A 258 -19.84 22.29 -10.30
CA VAL A 258 -19.15 21.08 -10.77
C VAL A 258 -19.14 20.08 -9.62
N PHE A 259 -19.56 18.85 -9.87
CA PHE A 259 -19.51 17.74 -8.92
C PHE A 259 -18.58 16.66 -9.45
N ILE A 260 -17.62 16.26 -8.65
CA ILE A 260 -16.71 15.15 -8.95
C ILE A 260 -17.01 14.06 -7.93
N PHE A 261 -17.39 12.87 -8.40
CA PHE A 261 -17.77 11.72 -7.57
C PHE A 261 -16.69 10.65 -7.61
N ASP A 262 -16.28 10.17 -6.45
CA ASP A 262 -15.44 8.97 -6.35
C ASP A 262 -16.32 7.73 -6.21
N GLU A 263 -15.84 6.59 -6.75
CA GLU A 263 -16.52 5.28 -6.75
C GLU A 263 -18.00 5.37 -7.18
N CYS A 264 -18.25 6.05 -8.29
CA CYS A 264 -19.62 6.44 -8.75
C CYS A 264 -20.50 5.27 -9.25
N HIS A 265 -20.05 4.03 -9.18
CA HIS A 265 -20.79 2.81 -9.56
C HIS A 265 -21.72 2.28 -8.46
N ARG A 266 -21.75 2.89 -7.26
CA ARG A 266 -22.53 2.39 -6.13
C ARG A 266 -24.03 2.64 -6.26
N SER A 267 -24.85 1.74 -5.67
CA SER A 267 -26.30 1.64 -5.88
C SER A 267 -27.12 2.88 -5.50
N GLN A 268 -26.65 3.66 -4.52
CA GLN A 268 -27.36 4.87 -4.05
C GLN A 268 -27.10 6.11 -4.92
N PHE A 269 -26.18 6.02 -5.85
CA PHE A 269 -25.80 7.14 -6.68
C PHE A 269 -26.98 7.66 -7.52
N GLY A 270 -27.85 6.78 -8.04
CA GLY A 270 -28.94 7.13 -8.94
C GLY A 270 -29.98 8.12 -8.36
N ASP A 271 -30.39 7.98 -7.10
CA ASP A 271 -31.39 8.85 -6.48
C ASP A 271 -30.78 10.20 -6.06
N ASN A 272 -29.58 10.18 -5.49
CA ASN A 272 -28.84 11.40 -5.13
C ASN A 272 -28.46 12.21 -6.38
N HIS A 273 -28.08 11.54 -7.46
CA HIS A 273 -27.81 12.16 -8.76
C HIS A 273 -29.04 12.94 -9.26
N ARG A 274 -30.23 12.33 -9.24
CA ARG A 274 -31.46 13.01 -9.64
C ARG A 274 -31.75 14.23 -8.75
N ALA A 275 -31.56 14.11 -7.44
CA ALA A 275 -31.76 15.22 -6.50
C ALA A 275 -30.81 16.39 -6.80
N ILE A 276 -29.54 16.09 -7.09
CA ILE A 276 -28.54 17.10 -7.47
C ILE A 276 -28.91 17.78 -8.79
N LYS A 277 -29.25 17.01 -9.84
CA LYS A 277 -29.64 17.56 -11.16
C LYS A 277 -30.91 18.39 -11.08
N ASN A 278 -31.90 17.95 -10.29
CA ASN A 278 -33.15 18.72 -10.11
C ASN A 278 -32.90 20.02 -9.36
N PHE A 279 -31.99 20.04 -8.39
CA PHE A 279 -31.71 21.24 -7.63
C PHE A 279 -30.76 22.19 -8.36
N PHE A 280 -29.74 21.68 -9.05
CA PHE A 280 -28.73 22.43 -9.80
C PHE A 280 -28.82 22.09 -11.30
N PRO A 281 -29.74 22.65 -12.05
CA PRO A 281 -29.97 22.28 -13.46
C PRO A 281 -28.78 22.58 -14.37
N LYS A 282 -27.90 23.53 -13.99
CA LYS A 282 -26.67 23.88 -14.71
C LYS A 282 -25.43 23.12 -14.23
N ALA A 283 -25.59 22.16 -13.33
CA ALA A 283 -24.46 21.39 -12.81
C ALA A 283 -23.89 20.42 -13.84
N GLN A 284 -22.58 20.30 -13.85
CA GLN A 284 -21.85 19.26 -14.57
C GLN A 284 -21.35 18.20 -13.57
N LEU A 285 -21.51 16.94 -13.91
CA LEU A 285 -21.19 15.80 -13.05
C LEU A 285 -20.09 14.96 -13.67
N PHE A 286 -19.06 14.68 -12.89
CA PHE A 286 -17.94 13.85 -13.29
C PHE A 286 -17.77 12.69 -12.34
N GLY A 287 -17.72 11.45 -12.88
CA GLY A 287 -17.58 10.23 -12.08
C GLY A 287 -16.21 9.59 -12.24
N PHE A 288 -15.59 9.16 -11.14
CA PHE A 288 -14.45 8.26 -11.16
C PHE A 288 -14.89 6.87 -10.73
N THR A 289 -14.50 5.85 -11.50
CA THR A 289 -14.77 4.46 -11.16
C THR A 289 -13.71 3.52 -11.74
N GLY A 290 -13.39 2.45 -11.00
CA GLY A 290 -12.56 1.34 -11.51
C GLY A 290 -13.39 0.26 -12.20
N THR A 291 -14.69 0.24 -11.96
CA THR A 291 -15.63 -0.79 -12.41
C THR A 291 -16.94 -0.17 -12.85
N PRO A 292 -17.01 0.37 -14.09
CA PRO A 292 -18.24 0.96 -14.62
C PRO A 292 -19.41 -0.04 -14.65
N ILE A 293 -20.62 0.47 -14.55
CA ILE A 293 -21.85 -0.30 -14.77
C ILE A 293 -22.20 -0.19 -16.25
N PHE A 294 -22.15 -1.31 -16.95
CA PHE A 294 -22.59 -1.47 -18.33
C PHE A 294 -24.00 -2.08 -18.38
N GLU A 295 -24.63 -2.13 -19.54
CA GLU A 295 -25.95 -2.74 -19.70
C GLU A 295 -25.98 -4.21 -19.23
N GLU A 296 -24.92 -4.96 -19.52
CA GLU A 296 -24.81 -6.38 -19.24
C GLU A 296 -24.63 -6.70 -17.75
N ASN A 297 -24.09 -5.78 -16.95
CA ASN A 297 -23.94 -5.95 -15.50
C ASN A 297 -24.88 -5.07 -14.68
N ALA A 298 -25.80 -4.37 -15.34
CA ALA A 298 -26.79 -3.53 -14.68
C ALA A 298 -27.88 -4.35 -13.99
N SER A 299 -28.24 -5.52 -14.53
CA SER A 299 -29.26 -6.39 -13.95
C SER A 299 -28.67 -7.37 -12.95
N TYR A 300 -29.24 -7.44 -11.77
CA TYR A 300 -28.82 -8.34 -10.71
C TYR A 300 -29.99 -8.81 -9.86
N LYS A 301 -29.81 -9.97 -9.19
CA LYS A 301 -30.77 -10.45 -8.19
C LYS A 301 -30.43 -9.85 -6.84
N ARG A 302 -31.43 -9.26 -6.20
CA ARG A 302 -31.28 -8.84 -4.79
C ARG A 302 -31.16 -10.05 -3.88
N ILE A 303 -30.76 -9.81 -2.64
CA ILE A 303 -30.62 -10.85 -1.61
C ILE A 303 -31.95 -11.55 -1.34
N ASP A 304 -33.04 -10.84 -1.44
CA ASP A 304 -34.43 -11.37 -1.32
C ASP A 304 -34.92 -12.16 -2.55
N GLY A 305 -34.05 -12.33 -3.56
CA GLY A 305 -34.37 -13.06 -4.80
C GLY A 305 -35.12 -12.25 -5.86
N THR A 306 -35.44 -10.98 -5.59
CA THR A 306 -36.10 -10.10 -6.56
C THR A 306 -35.12 -9.54 -7.58
N ASP A 307 -35.55 -9.37 -8.83
CA ASP A 307 -34.73 -8.76 -9.87
C ASP A 307 -34.67 -7.24 -9.69
N ALA A 308 -33.50 -6.67 -9.90
CA ALA A 308 -33.25 -5.24 -9.88
C ALA A 308 -32.33 -4.83 -11.04
N THR A 309 -32.47 -3.58 -11.47
CA THR A 309 -31.65 -3.01 -12.53
C THR A 309 -31.04 -1.69 -12.03
N LEU A 310 -29.73 -1.54 -12.17
CA LEU A 310 -28.99 -0.29 -11.93
C LEU A 310 -29.04 0.57 -13.21
N GLN A 311 -28.94 1.87 -13.05
CA GLN A 311 -28.63 2.75 -14.19
C GLN A 311 -27.17 2.54 -14.62
N THR A 312 -26.92 2.53 -15.92
CA THR A 312 -25.54 2.40 -16.42
C THR A 312 -24.73 3.65 -16.09
N THR A 313 -23.41 3.50 -16.02
CA THR A 313 -22.52 4.65 -15.82
C THR A 313 -22.66 5.66 -16.95
N LEU A 314 -22.92 5.18 -18.17
CA LEU A 314 -23.17 6.03 -19.34
C LEU A 314 -24.48 6.81 -19.24
N ASP A 315 -25.58 6.19 -18.74
CA ASP A 315 -26.88 6.88 -18.54
C ASP A 315 -26.77 8.07 -17.59
N ILE A 316 -25.88 7.95 -16.60
CA ILE A 316 -25.69 8.97 -15.58
C ILE A 316 -24.75 10.07 -16.04
N PHE A 317 -23.60 9.70 -16.66
CA PHE A 317 -22.50 10.61 -16.97
C PHE A 317 -22.38 10.94 -18.47
N GLU A 318 -23.25 10.42 -19.32
CA GLU A 318 -23.38 10.73 -20.74
C GLU A 318 -22.23 10.28 -21.64
N GLN A 319 -20.97 10.41 -21.19
CA GLN A 319 -19.80 10.05 -22.00
C GLN A 319 -18.61 9.56 -21.14
N GLN A 320 -17.83 8.64 -21.69
CA GLN A 320 -16.53 8.27 -21.18
C GLN A 320 -15.48 9.27 -21.65
N LEU A 321 -14.79 9.93 -20.74
CA LEU A 321 -13.77 10.92 -21.07
C LEU A 321 -12.37 10.32 -21.22
N HIS A 322 -12.05 9.35 -20.37
CA HIS A 322 -10.76 8.64 -20.40
C HIS A 322 -10.87 7.25 -19.76
N ALA A 323 -10.07 6.30 -20.24
CA ALA A 323 -9.96 4.96 -19.67
C ALA A 323 -8.52 4.61 -19.35
N TYR A 324 -8.28 4.08 -18.15
CA TYR A 324 -7.06 3.41 -17.74
C TYR A 324 -7.47 2.18 -16.94
N THR A 325 -7.57 1.06 -17.63
CA THR A 325 -8.14 -0.19 -17.11
C THR A 325 -7.12 -0.94 -16.24
N ILE A 326 -7.56 -1.99 -15.59
CA ILE A 326 -6.65 -2.87 -14.82
C ILE A 326 -5.62 -3.54 -15.75
N THR A 327 -5.97 -3.81 -17.01
CA THR A 327 -5.04 -4.32 -18.04
C THR A 327 -3.88 -3.36 -18.23
N ASN A 328 -4.17 -2.08 -18.49
CA ASN A 328 -3.14 -1.05 -18.63
C ASN A 328 -2.27 -0.94 -17.35
N ALA A 329 -2.91 -1.03 -16.19
CA ALA A 329 -2.19 -0.90 -14.91
C ALA A 329 -1.27 -2.09 -14.62
N ILE A 330 -1.62 -3.31 -15.05
CA ILE A 330 -0.75 -4.50 -14.95
C ILE A 330 0.42 -4.36 -15.94
N ASP A 331 0.14 -3.98 -17.19
CA ASP A 331 1.18 -3.79 -18.22
C ASP A 331 2.18 -2.69 -17.84
N ASP A 332 1.74 -1.67 -17.11
CA ASP A 332 2.60 -0.61 -16.59
C ASP A 332 3.31 -1.00 -15.29
N GLY A 333 3.02 -2.16 -14.71
CA GLY A 333 3.54 -2.58 -13.40
C GLY A 333 3.00 -1.74 -12.22
N ASN A 334 1.91 -1.01 -12.41
CA ASN A 334 1.27 -0.20 -11.36
C ASN A 334 0.44 -1.03 -10.38
N VAL A 335 0.00 -2.21 -10.81
CA VAL A 335 -0.64 -3.25 -9.99
C VAL A 335 -0.12 -4.62 -10.41
N LEU A 336 -0.26 -5.60 -9.53
CA LEU A 336 0.21 -6.97 -9.75
C LEU A 336 -0.82 -7.81 -10.51
N LYS A 337 -0.36 -8.89 -11.16
CA LYS A 337 -1.20 -9.98 -11.67
C LYS A 337 -1.86 -10.74 -10.52
N PHE A 338 -2.78 -11.65 -10.85
CA PHE A 338 -3.43 -12.54 -9.90
C PHE A 338 -3.00 -13.99 -10.12
N HIS A 339 -2.75 -14.70 -9.04
CA HIS A 339 -2.79 -16.16 -8.97
C HIS A 339 -4.14 -16.57 -8.40
N ILE A 340 -4.88 -17.45 -9.09
CA ILE A 340 -6.20 -17.88 -8.64
C ILE A 340 -6.21 -19.41 -8.53
N ASP A 341 -6.39 -19.90 -7.31
CA ASP A 341 -6.57 -21.31 -6.99
C ASP A 341 -8.06 -21.60 -6.80
N TYR A 342 -8.63 -22.41 -7.68
CA TYR A 342 -10.05 -22.84 -7.64
C TYR A 342 -10.18 -24.15 -6.88
N TYR A 343 -10.71 -24.09 -5.68
CA TYR A 343 -10.92 -25.26 -4.88
C TYR A 343 -12.17 -26.01 -5.35
N LYS A 344 -12.00 -27.24 -5.82
CA LYS A 344 -13.10 -28.12 -6.23
C LYS A 344 -13.22 -29.23 -5.17
N ALA A 345 -14.42 -29.41 -4.61
CA ALA A 345 -14.68 -30.54 -3.74
C ALA A 345 -14.56 -31.84 -4.56
N GLU A 346 -13.75 -32.79 -4.11
CA GLU A 346 -13.67 -34.12 -4.71
C GLU A 346 -14.96 -34.88 -4.40
N GLY A 347 -15.66 -35.33 -5.44
CA GLY A 347 -16.84 -36.24 -5.34
C GLY A 347 -17.95 -35.90 -6.33
N ASP A 348 -18.70 -36.94 -6.72
CA ASP A 348 -19.81 -36.91 -7.69
C ASP A 348 -21.07 -36.16 -7.23
N LYS A 349 -21.13 -35.69 -5.98
CA LYS A 349 -22.26 -34.89 -5.46
C LYS A 349 -21.74 -33.59 -4.87
N PRO A 350 -22.24 -32.42 -5.37
CA PRO A 350 -21.91 -31.16 -4.73
C PRO A 350 -22.46 -31.12 -3.30
N VAL A 351 -21.59 -31.16 -2.32
CA VAL A 351 -21.97 -30.93 -0.91
C VAL A 351 -22.31 -29.46 -0.79
N SER A 352 -23.44 -29.14 -0.12
CA SER A 352 -23.81 -27.73 0.10
C SER A 352 -22.69 -26.96 0.78
N ALA A 353 -22.38 -25.79 0.31
CA ALA A 353 -21.40 -24.89 0.93
C ALA A 353 -21.74 -24.55 2.40
N ALA A 354 -23.02 -24.62 2.77
CA ALA A 354 -23.47 -24.42 4.14
C ALA A 354 -23.27 -25.65 5.07
N HIS A 355 -22.78 -26.77 4.52
CA HIS A 355 -22.60 -27.97 5.35
C HIS A 355 -21.40 -27.82 6.29
N PRO A 356 -21.50 -28.17 7.59
CA PRO A 356 -20.40 -28.01 8.55
C PRO A 356 -19.09 -28.69 8.13
N ALA A 357 -19.18 -29.89 7.52
CA ALA A 357 -17.99 -30.58 7.01
C ALA A 357 -17.27 -29.80 5.89
N THR A 358 -18.01 -29.06 5.05
CA THR A 358 -17.45 -28.20 4.00
C THR A 358 -16.70 -27.03 4.63
N LYS A 359 -17.29 -26.38 5.64
CA LYS A 359 -16.66 -25.27 6.35
C LYS A 359 -15.39 -25.70 7.09
N GLN A 360 -15.42 -26.89 7.73
CA GLN A 360 -14.22 -27.43 8.37
C GLN A 360 -13.11 -27.68 7.34
N ALA A 361 -13.43 -28.29 6.19
CA ALA A 361 -12.46 -28.53 5.11
C ALA A 361 -11.86 -27.22 4.56
N ILE A 362 -12.64 -26.13 4.48
CA ILE A 362 -12.16 -24.80 4.10
C ILE A 362 -11.18 -24.28 5.15
N VAL A 363 -11.51 -24.36 6.45
CA VAL A 363 -10.60 -23.95 7.54
C VAL A 363 -9.30 -24.73 7.50
N ASP A 364 -9.37 -26.06 7.37
CA ASP A 364 -8.20 -26.93 7.28
C ASP A 364 -7.33 -26.58 6.06
N SER A 365 -7.96 -26.33 4.91
CA SER A 365 -7.27 -25.88 3.69
C SER A 365 -6.59 -24.52 3.87
N ILE A 366 -7.27 -23.54 4.49
CA ILE A 366 -6.68 -22.24 4.77
C ILE A 366 -5.48 -22.39 5.71
N LEU A 367 -5.61 -23.12 6.81
CA LEU A 367 -4.53 -23.31 7.77
C LEU A 367 -3.31 -23.99 7.15
N SER A 368 -3.51 -24.95 6.25
CA SER A 368 -2.43 -25.65 5.57
C SER A 368 -1.73 -24.83 4.48
N LYS A 369 -2.45 -23.93 3.81
CA LYS A 369 -1.94 -23.15 2.67
C LYS A 369 -1.53 -21.72 3.03
N HIS A 370 -1.90 -21.23 4.21
CA HIS A 370 -1.75 -19.79 4.56
C HIS A 370 -0.30 -19.34 4.52
N ASP A 371 0.64 -20.13 5.01
CA ASP A 371 2.06 -19.74 5.01
C ASP A 371 2.58 -19.55 3.58
N ALA A 372 2.31 -20.50 2.68
CA ALA A 372 2.67 -20.37 1.27
C ALA A 372 1.98 -19.17 0.60
N ALA A 373 0.66 -19.03 0.79
CA ALA A 373 -0.14 -17.95 0.21
C ALA A 373 0.36 -16.57 0.63
N THR A 374 0.87 -16.44 1.86
CA THR A 374 1.36 -15.17 2.42
C THR A 374 2.87 -14.96 2.31
N GLY A 375 3.54 -15.73 1.45
CA GLY A 375 4.94 -15.54 1.10
C GLY A 375 5.95 -16.16 2.07
N GLY A 376 5.53 -17.09 2.91
CA GLY A 376 6.31 -17.74 3.96
C GLY A 376 6.52 -16.85 5.20
N GLU A 377 6.68 -17.47 6.35
CA GLU A 377 6.93 -16.79 7.64
C GLU A 377 5.89 -15.71 7.99
N ARG A 378 4.65 -15.85 7.52
CA ARG A 378 3.54 -14.91 7.76
C ARG A 378 3.89 -13.47 7.38
N ARG A 379 4.57 -13.33 6.25
CA ARG A 379 5.10 -12.05 5.76
C ARG A 379 3.99 -11.06 5.38
N PHE A 380 2.87 -11.58 4.91
CA PHE A 380 1.71 -10.82 4.48
C PHE A 380 0.46 -11.25 5.24
N ASN A 381 -0.62 -10.50 5.10
CA ASN A 381 -1.91 -10.84 5.66
C ASN A 381 -2.95 -11.19 4.60
N ALA A 382 -4.07 -11.76 5.05
CA ALA A 382 -5.17 -12.17 4.22
C ALA A 382 -6.51 -11.61 4.69
N ILE A 383 -7.45 -11.47 3.74
CA ILE A 383 -8.87 -11.29 4.03
C ILE A 383 -9.59 -12.60 3.69
N PHE A 384 -10.54 -13.01 4.55
CA PHE A 384 -11.45 -14.11 4.29
C PHE A 384 -12.88 -13.58 4.12
N ALA A 385 -13.37 -13.59 2.89
CA ALA A 385 -14.71 -13.13 2.52
C ALA A 385 -15.73 -14.26 2.67
N THR A 386 -16.70 -14.09 3.56
CA THR A 386 -17.76 -15.06 3.86
C THR A 386 -19.11 -14.60 3.30
N ALA A 387 -20.03 -15.55 3.08
CA ALA A 387 -21.30 -15.27 2.43
C ALA A 387 -22.29 -14.50 3.32
N SER A 388 -22.20 -14.65 4.65
CA SER A 388 -23.11 -14.03 5.62
C SER A 388 -22.45 -13.74 6.95
N ILE A 389 -23.10 -12.94 7.81
CA ILE A 389 -22.65 -12.70 9.20
C ILE A 389 -22.64 -14.02 10.01
N ASN A 390 -23.63 -14.90 9.80
CA ASN A 390 -23.66 -16.18 10.49
C ASN A 390 -22.45 -17.05 10.09
N ASP A 391 -22.09 -17.08 8.79
CA ASP A 391 -20.91 -17.79 8.34
C ASP A 391 -19.64 -17.19 8.94
N ALA A 392 -19.52 -15.86 9.02
CA ALA A 392 -18.37 -15.20 9.63
C ALA A 392 -18.19 -15.59 11.11
N ILE A 393 -19.29 -15.64 11.88
CA ILE A 393 -19.29 -16.06 13.28
C ILE A 393 -18.88 -17.55 13.40
N GLU A 394 -19.46 -18.41 12.58
CA GLU A 394 -19.16 -19.85 12.59
C GLU A 394 -17.70 -20.14 12.20
N TYR A 395 -17.18 -19.45 11.17
CA TYR A 395 -15.77 -19.58 10.79
C TYR A 395 -14.82 -19.08 11.88
N HIS A 396 -15.14 -17.99 12.54
CA HIS A 396 -14.32 -17.50 13.67
C HIS A 396 -14.20 -18.56 14.77
N GLU A 397 -15.29 -19.19 15.16
CA GLU A 397 -15.30 -20.28 16.16
C GLU A 397 -14.60 -21.54 15.64
N LEU A 398 -14.74 -21.90 14.36
CA LEU A 398 -14.05 -23.04 13.75
C LEU A 398 -12.53 -22.82 13.74
N PHE A 399 -12.04 -21.65 13.36
CA PHE A 399 -10.60 -21.36 13.45
C PHE A 399 -10.09 -21.48 14.88
N LYS A 400 -10.78 -20.89 15.84
CA LYS A 400 -10.43 -20.93 17.26
C LYS A 400 -10.35 -22.37 17.78
N SER A 401 -11.39 -23.18 17.53
CA SER A 401 -11.45 -24.56 17.99
C SER A 401 -10.47 -25.50 17.28
N THR A 402 -10.25 -25.31 15.97
CA THR A 402 -9.31 -26.11 15.18
C THR A 402 -7.87 -25.82 15.59
N GLN A 403 -7.49 -24.57 15.71
CA GLN A 403 -6.15 -24.18 16.15
C GLN A 403 -5.85 -24.62 17.59
N ALA A 404 -6.85 -24.56 18.50
CA ALA A 404 -6.70 -25.07 19.86
C ALA A 404 -6.43 -26.58 19.89
N LYS A 405 -7.07 -27.37 19.01
CA LYS A 405 -6.77 -28.79 18.84
C LYS A 405 -5.37 -29.02 18.28
N MET A 406 -5.00 -28.30 17.22
CA MET A 406 -3.66 -28.40 16.63
C MET A 406 -2.56 -28.07 17.63
N GLN A 407 -2.78 -27.09 18.50
CA GLN A 407 -1.83 -26.71 19.56
C GLN A 407 -1.77 -27.75 20.70
N ALA A 408 -2.89 -28.39 20.98
CA ALA A 408 -2.91 -29.51 21.96
C ALA A 408 -2.17 -30.75 21.42
N ASP A 409 -2.30 -31.04 20.12
CA ASP A 409 -1.64 -32.16 19.45
C ASP A 409 -0.14 -31.86 19.17
N ASN A 410 0.21 -30.63 18.91
CA ASN A 410 1.58 -30.16 18.68
C ASN A 410 1.86 -28.84 19.43
N PRO A 411 2.55 -28.87 20.57
CA PRO A 411 2.88 -27.66 21.36
C PRO A 411 3.75 -26.62 20.63
N GLU A 412 4.45 -27.01 19.57
CA GLU A 412 5.25 -26.08 18.73
C GLU A 412 4.40 -25.38 17.66
N PHE A 413 3.12 -25.76 17.53
CA PHE A 413 2.22 -25.09 16.60
C PHE A 413 1.93 -23.67 17.08
N GLU A 414 2.28 -22.70 16.26
CA GLU A 414 1.95 -21.29 16.47
C GLU A 414 0.62 -20.95 15.77
N PRO A 415 -0.43 -20.61 16.52
CA PRO A 415 -1.72 -20.26 15.92
C PRO A 415 -1.64 -18.96 15.12
N LEU A 416 -2.47 -18.88 14.07
CA LEU A 416 -2.68 -17.65 13.31
C LEU A 416 -3.54 -16.66 14.11
N ASN A 417 -3.25 -15.39 13.99
CA ASN A 417 -4.01 -14.32 14.60
C ASN A 417 -5.23 -13.98 13.73
N ILE A 418 -6.40 -14.38 14.16
CA ILE A 418 -7.66 -14.23 13.43
C ILE A 418 -8.43 -13.04 14.01
N ALA A 419 -8.81 -12.09 13.15
CA ALA A 419 -9.78 -11.06 13.48
C ALA A 419 -11.08 -11.29 12.69
N CYS A 420 -12.20 -10.85 13.22
CA CYS A 420 -13.50 -10.94 12.54
C CYS A 420 -14.24 -9.61 12.68
N VAL A 421 -14.73 -9.06 11.57
CA VAL A 421 -15.43 -7.79 11.58
C VAL A 421 -16.64 -7.80 10.65
N PHE A 422 -17.78 -7.38 11.18
CA PHE A 422 -19.01 -7.12 10.47
C PHE A 422 -19.79 -6.01 11.18
N SER A 423 -20.68 -5.31 10.47
CA SER A 423 -21.43 -4.18 11.02
C SER A 423 -22.40 -4.62 12.13
N PRO A 424 -22.47 -3.92 13.27
CA PRO A 424 -23.39 -4.25 14.35
C PRO A 424 -24.84 -3.97 13.95
N PRO A 425 -25.84 -4.71 14.53
CA PRO A 425 -27.26 -4.45 14.27
C PRO A 425 -27.69 -3.07 14.81
N ALA A 426 -28.11 -2.19 13.91
CA ALA A 426 -28.52 -0.81 14.27
C ALA A 426 -29.73 -0.73 15.20
N GLN A 427 -30.61 -1.75 15.21
CA GLN A 427 -31.88 -1.78 15.93
C GLN A 427 -31.71 -1.97 17.46
N VAL A 428 -30.57 -2.47 17.89
CA VAL A 428 -30.33 -2.92 19.27
C VAL A 428 -29.37 -2.01 20.03
N MET A 429 -28.94 -0.90 19.42
CA MET A 429 -28.10 0.11 20.09
C MET A 429 -28.93 0.96 21.04
N GLN A 430 -28.38 1.35 22.20
CA GLN A 430 -29.12 2.08 23.23
C GLN A 430 -29.60 3.44 22.71
N LYS A 431 -30.80 3.86 23.16
CA LYS A 431 -31.47 5.11 22.72
C LYS A 431 -30.67 6.39 22.99
N ASP A 432 -29.72 6.37 23.91
CA ASP A 432 -28.90 7.54 24.25
C ASP A 432 -27.79 7.79 23.20
N ASP A 433 -27.53 6.84 22.28
CA ASP A 433 -26.46 6.88 21.28
C ASP A 433 -27.01 7.16 19.87
N ARG A 434 -27.91 8.14 19.75
CA ARG A 434 -28.55 8.48 18.44
C ARG A 434 -27.58 8.81 17.32
N LYS A 435 -26.39 9.33 17.67
CA LYS A 435 -25.35 9.67 16.69
C LYS A 435 -24.70 8.38 16.15
N ASN A 436 -24.28 7.47 17.01
CA ASN A 436 -23.68 6.19 16.66
C ASN A 436 -24.68 5.31 15.90
N GLN A 437 -25.94 5.29 16.29
CA GLN A 437 -27.00 4.58 15.56
C GLN A 437 -27.19 5.10 14.13
N SER A 438 -27.15 6.42 13.93
CA SER A 438 -27.21 7.04 12.60
C SER A 438 -26.01 6.65 11.73
N ASP A 439 -24.83 6.61 12.32
CA ASP A 439 -23.58 6.29 11.63
C ASP A 439 -23.55 4.82 11.20
N ILE A 440 -24.02 3.91 12.05
CA ILE A 440 -24.14 2.47 11.73
C ILE A 440 -25.19 2.22 10.64
N VAL A 441 -26.36 2.85 10.72
CA VAL A 441 -27.38 2.75 9.66
C VAL A 441 -26.81 3.21 8.33
N GLN A 442 -26.07 4.29 8.33
CA GLN A 442 -25.42 4.82 7.13
C GLN A 442 -24.34 3.86 6.58
N MET A 443 -23.54 3.27 7.46
CA MET A 443 -22.54 2.26 7.06
C MET A 443 -23.21 1.05 6.41
N GLN A 444 -24.32 0.56 6.95
CA GLN A 444 -25.05 -0.59 6.44
C GLN A 444 -25.76 -0.35 5.11
N GLU A 445 -25.98 0.90 4.70
CA GLU A 445 -26.60 1.18 3.40
C GLU A 445 -25.76 0.63 2.23
N ASP A 446 -24.45 0.59 2.39
CA ASP A 446 -23.51 0.05 1.38
C ASP A 446 -23.12 -1.42 1.63
N LEU A 447 -23.48 -1.99 2.78
CA LEU A 447 -23.21 -3.36 3.17
C LEU A 447 -24.51 -4.17 3.10
N GLN A 448 -24.99 -4.41 1.88
CA GLN A 448 -26.34 -4.93 1.67
C GLN A 448 -26.55 -6.31 2.29
N GLN A 449 -25.57 -7.22 2.21
CA GLN A 449 -25.66 -8.53 2.83
C GLN A 449 -25.71 -8.39 4.35
N GLU A 450 -24.82 -7.60 4.94
CA GLU A 450 -24.80 -7.39 6.38
C GLU A 450 -26.06 -6.69 6.89
N LYS A 451 -26.61 -5.74 6.12
CA LYS A 451 -27.88 -5.08 6.44
C LYS A 451 -29.02 -6.07 6.46
N PHE A 452 -29.08 -6.98 5.49
CA PHE A 452 -30.11 -8.02 5.41
C PHE A 452 -29.97 -9.01 6.57
N ASP A 453 -28.74 -9.49 6.82
CA ASP A 453 -28.45 -10.45 7.88
C ASP A 453 -28.79 -9.90 9.26
N ASN A 454 -28.52 -8.63 9.50
CA ASN A 454 -28.81 -7.93 10.76
C ASN A 454 -30.31 -7.76 11.07
N GLN A 455 -31.19 -8.01 10.10
CA GLN A 455 -32.64 -8.04 10.33
C GLN A 455 -33.11 -9.34 11.00
N THR A 456 -32.32 -10.41 10.87
CA THR A 456 -32.62 -11.72 11.45
C THR A 456 -31.76 -11.93 12.69
N ASP A 457 -32.38 -12.15 13.83
CA ASP A 457 -31.73 -12.34 15.14
C ASP A 457 -30.69 -11.27 15.49
N PRO A 458 -31.08 -10.00 15.58
CA PRO A 458 -30.15 -8.91 15.86
C PRO A 458 -29.50 -9.00 17.26
N GLU A 459 -30.18 -9.55 18.27
CA GLU A 459 -29.61 -9.71 19.61
C GLU A 459 -28.53 -10.81 19.65
N GLY A 460 -28.75 -11.93 18.96
CA GLY A 460 -27.75 -13.00 18.83
C GLY A 460 -26.48 -12.50 18.14
N LYS A 461 -26.62 -11.74 17.05
CA LYS A 461 -25.48 -11.15 16.34
C LYS A 461 -24.74 -10.09 17.15
N LYS A 462 -25.46 -9.31 17.93
CA LYS A 462 -24.86 -8.34 18.87
C LYS A 462 -24.04 -9.08 19.96
N ALA A 463 -24.59 -10.14 20.52
CA ALA A 463 -23.90 -10.96 21.52
C ALA A 463 -22.64 -11.61 20.94
N ALA A 464 -22.72 -12.16 19.72
CA ALA A 464 -21.58 -12.75 19.01
C ALA A 464 -20.49 -11.71 18.71
N LEU A 465 -20.86 -10.53 18.18
CA LEU A 465 -19.91 -9.46 17.93
C LEU A 465 -19.23 -8.97 19.21
N LYS A 466 -19.97 -8.89 20.33
CA LYS A 466 -19.40 -8.54 21.62
C LYS A 466 -18.35 -9.58 22.06
N ALA A 467 -18.63 -10.87 21.93
CA ALA A 467 -17.68 -11.93 22.26
C ALA A 467 -16.43 -11.87 21.36
N ILE A 468 -16.59 -11.61 20.05
CA ILE A 468 -15.49 -11.44 19.11
C ILE A 468 -14.61 -10.24 19.50
N ILE A 469 -15.21 -9.10 19.89
CA ILE A 469 -14.47 -7.93 20.35
C ILE A 469 -13.74 -8.21 21.67
N GLU A 470 -14.33 -9.00 22.58
CA GLU A 470 -13.69 -9.43 23.83
C GLU A 470 -12.48 -10.34 23.55
N ASP A 471 -12.58 -11.30 22.65
CA ASP A 471 -11.45 -12.13 22.21
C ASP A 471 -10.33 -11.26 21.60
N TYR A 472 -10.68 -10.32 20.74
CA TYR A 472 -9.76 -9.36 20.16
C TYR A 472 -9.05 -8.52 21.21
N ASN A 473 -9.79 -7.98 22.19
CA ASN A 473 -9.23 -7.20 23.28
C ASN A 473 -8.24 -8.00 24.13
N CYS A 474 -8.55 -9.29 24.40
CA CYS A 474 -7.65 -10.19 25.12
C CYS A 474 -6.34 -10.38 24.34
N GLN A 475 -6.42 -10.62 23.03
CA GLN A 475 -5.25 -10.89 22.20
C GLN A 475 -4.37 -9.66 22.06
N TYR A 476 -4.95 -8.50 21.77
CA TYR A 476 -4.21 -7.27 21.43
C TYR A 476 -4.07 -6.29 22.59
N ARG A 477 -4.57 -6.65 23.79
CA ARG A 477 -4.57 -5.80 25.01
C ARG A 477 -5.21 -4.44 24.76
N THR A 478 -6.32 -4.45 24.04
CA THR A 478 -7.14 -3.25 23.76
C THR A 478 -8.39 -3.23 24.65
N ASN A 479 -9.17 -2.14 24.55
CA ASN A 479 -10.40 -1.98 25.34
C ASN A 479 -11.55 -1.48 24.46
N HIS A 480 -11.71 -2.13 23.30
CA HIS A 480 -12.78 -1.77 22.36
C HIS A 480 -14.13 -2.28 22.85
N SER A 481 -15.19 -1.58 22.45
CA SER A 481 -16.56 -1.93 22.74
C SER A 481 -17.46 -1.83 21.53
N ILE A 482 -18.59 -2.53 21.55
CA ILE A 482 -19.57 -2.43 20.47
C ILE A 482 -20.17 -1.01 20.35
N GLY A 483 -20.21 -0.23 21.44
CA GLY A 483 -20.64 1.16 21.44
C GLY A 483 -19.66 2.10 20.71
N GLU A 484 -18.41 1.72 20.60
CA GLU A 484 -17.34 2.43 19.88
C GLU A 484 -16.83 1.60 18.70
N PHE A 485 -17.77 0.98 17.96
CA PHE A 485 -17.44 0.09 16.86
C PHE A 485 -16.47 0.69 15.84
N ASP A 486 -16.59 1.98 15.55
CA ASP A 486 -15.69 2.67 14.61
C ASP A 486 -14.23 2.61 15.06
N VAL A 487 -13.95 2.70 16.37
CA VAL A 487 -12.59 2.62 16.92
C VAL A 487 -12.03 1.22 16.77
N TYR A 488 -12.84 0.18 17.04
CA TYR A 488 -12.49 -1.22 16.79
C TYR A 488 -12.16 -1.46 15.32
N TYR A 489 -13.02 -1.01 14.42
CA TYR A 489 -12.82 -1.17 12.98
C TYR A 489 -11.55 -0.45 12.48
N GLN A 490 -11.29 0.76 13.00
CA GLN A 490 -10.08 1.52 12.66
C GLN A 490 -8.80 0.82 13.15
N ASP A 491 -8.83 0.20 14.34
CA ASP A 491 -7.67 -0.55 14.85
C ASP A 491 -7.36 -1.77 13.96
N ILE A 492 -8.39 -2.52 13.54
CA ILE A 492 -8.22 -3.62 12.57
C ILE A 492 -7.59 -3.11 11.27
N GLN A 493 -8.14 -2.04 10.68
CA GLN A 493 -7.59 -1.46 9.45
C GLN A 493 -6.13 -1.04 9.60
N LYS A 494 -5.80 -0.40 10.73
CA LYS A 494 -4.44 0.03 11.04
C LYS A 494 -3.50 -1.16 11.15
N ARG A 495 -3.87 -2.22 11.87
CA ARG A 495 -3.03 -3.43 12.00
C ARG A 495 -2.78 -4.12 10.67
N ILE A 496 -3.78 -4.19 9.78
CA ILE A 496 -3.61 -4.73 8.42
C ILE A 496 -2.66 -3.85 7.60
N LYS A 497 -2.76 -2.53 7.70
CA LYS A 497 -1.89 -1.57 6.98
C LYS A 497 -0.47 -1.52 7.53
N ASP A 498 -0.33 -1.66 8.85
CA ASP A 498 0.95 -1.61 9.57
C ASP A 498 1.61 -2.99 9.71
N HIS A 499 1.09 -4.01 9.03
CA HIS A 499 1.64 -5.37 9.02
C HIS A 499 3.03 -5.38 8.38
N GLN A 500 3.99 -4.84 9.12
CA GLN A 500 5.35 -4.69 8.64
C GLN A 500 6.15 -5.98 8.85
N TYR A 501 6.94 -6.32 7.87
CA TYR A 501 8.01 -7.28 7.96
C TYR A 501 9.32 -6.52 7.78
N PRO A 502 10.27 -6.65 8.65
CA PRO A 502 10.48 -7.66 9.71
C PRO A 502 9.72 -7.37 11.02
N ASP A 503 9.65 -8.40 11.87
CA ASP A 503 8.94 -8.35 13.18
C ASP A 503 9.60 -7.45 14.25
N LYS A 504 10.76 -6.88 13.97
CA LYS A 504 11.50 -6.03 14.91
C LYS A 504 10.72 -4.80 15.39
N ASP A 505 9.91 -4.24 14.48
CA ASP A 505 9.15 -3.01 14.71
C ASP A 505 7.73 -3.29 15.17
N TYR A 506 7.21 -4.45 14.78
CA TYR A 506 5.85 -4.83 15.05
C TYR A 506 5.77 -6.34 15.25
N ALA A 507 5.91 -6.80 16.50
CA ALA A 507 5.94 -8.22 16.83
C ALA A 507 4.72 -8.96 16.28
N HIS A 508 4.90 -10.22 15.83
CA HIS A 508 3.83 -11.04 15.23
C HIS A 508 2.56 -11.11 16.10
N LYS A 509 2.70 -11.17 17.42
CA LYS A 509 1.56 -11.14 18.36
C LYS A 509 0.63 -9.93 18.22
N ASN A 510 1.10 -8.84 17.60
CA ASN A 510 0.33 -7.61 17.35
C ASN A 510 -0.25 -7.54 15.93
N LYS A 511 0.16 -8.47 15.04
CA LYS A 511 -0.29 -8.53 13.65
C LYS A 511 -1.59 -9.32 13.55
N ILE A 512 -2.34 -9.06 12.48
CA ILE A 512 -3.50 -9.88 12.08
C ILE A 512 -3.06 -10.68 10.87
N ASP A 513 -3.17 -12.01 10.94
CA ASP A 513 -2.86 -12.88 9.80
C ASP A 513 -4.06 -12.98 8.85
N ILE A 514 -5.26 -13.19 9.40
CA ILE A 514 -6.49 -13.31 8.62
C ILE A 514 -7.58 -12.43 9.24
N THR A 515 -8.25 -11.64 8.40
CA THR A 515 -9.44 -10.89 8.79
C THR A 515 -10.67 -11.49 8.11
N ILE A 516 -11.58 -12.04 8.91
CA ILE A 516 -12.87 -12.57 8.42
C ILE A 516 -13.84 -11.41 8.26
N VAL A 517 -14.45 -11.31 7.07
CA VAL A 517 -15.37 -10.23 6.70
C VAL A 517 -16.58 -10.77 5.92
N VAL A 518 -17.63 -9.97 5.84
CA VAL A 518 -18.76 -10.25 4.93
C VAL A 518 -18.69 -9.30 3.73
N ASP A 519 -18.97 -8.01 3.93
CA ASP A 519 -18.85 -6.97 2.90
C ASP A 519 -17.79 -5.93 3.24
N MET A 520 -17.47 -5.76 4.53
CA MET A 520 -16.47 -4.80 5.00
C MET A 520 -15.09 -5.12 4.43
N LEU A 521 -14.25 -4.11 4.20
CA LEU A 521 -12.90 -4.20 3.61
C LEU A 521 -12.82 -4.69 2.16
N LEU A 522 -13.85 -5.32 1.59
CA LEU A 522 -13.85 -5.76 0.19
C LEU A 522 -13.86 -4.58 -0.79
N THR A 523 -14.36 -3.43 -0.35
CA THR A 523 -14.40 -2.19 -1.13
C THR A 523 -13.83 -1.02 -0.34
N GLY A 524 -13.08 -0.12 -1.01
CA GLY A 524 -12.56 1.11 -0.40
C GLY A 524 -11.37 0.96 0.54
N PHE A 525 -10.88 -0.25 0.81
CA PHE A 525 -9.70 -0.50 1.64
C PHE A 525 -8.44 -0.67 0.79
N ASP A 526 -7.32 -0.15 1.26
CA ASP A 526 -6.03 -0.24 0.57
C ASP A 526 -4.90 -0.60 1.54
N SER A 527 -4.17 -1.67 1.23
CA SER A 527 -2.96 -2.09 1.94
C SER A 527 -2.00 -2.83 1.02
N LYS A 528 -0.73 -2.46 1.04
CA LYS A 528 0.32 -3.13 0.29
C LYS A 528 0.72 -4.49 0.90
N TYR A 529 0.47 -4.67 2.20
CA TYR A 529 0.76 -5.92 2.92
C TYR A 529 -0.35 -6.97 2.83
N LEU A 530 -1.50 -6.62 2.24
CA LEU A 530 -2.57 -7.55 1.94
C LEU A 530 -2.27 -8.21 0.59
N ASN A 531 -1.92 -9.50 0.59
CA ASN A 531 -1.61 -10.22 -0.65
C ASN A 531 -2.57 -11.37 -0.96
N THR A 532 -3.38 -11.82 0.02
CA THR A 532 -4.21 -13.00 -0.13
C THR A 532 -5.68 -12.72 0.17
N LEU A 533 -6.57 -13.25 -0.66
CA LEU A 533 -8.02 -13.23 -0.46
C LEU A 533 -8.56 -14.66 -0.52
N TYR A 534 -9.12 -15.12 0.57
CA TYR A 534 -9.91 -16.34 0.65
C TYR A 534 -11.37 -16.01 0.36
N VAL A 535 -12.02 -16.76 -0.53
CA VAL A 535 -13.36 -16.44 -1.02
C VAL A 535 -14.32 -17.61 -0.79
N ASP A 536 -15.18 -17.53 0.23
CA ASP A 536 -16.34 -18.39 0.41
C ASP A 536 -17.64 -17.58 0.23
N LYS A 537 -17.68 -16.81 -0.85
CA LYS A 537 -18.79 -15.91 -1.20
C LYS A 537 -18.97 -15.86 -2.72
N ASN A 538 -20.24 -15.84 -3.18
CA ASN A 538 -20.52 -15.66 -4.60
C ASN A 538 -20.30 -14.19 -4.98
N LEU A 539 -19.17 -13.91 -5.61
CA LEU A 539 -18.83 -12.59 -6.12
C LEU A 539 -19.13 -12.52 -7.61
N LYS A 540 -19.61 -11.37 -8.09
CA LYS A 540 -19.93 -11.15 -9.50
C LYS A 540 -19.46 -9.78 -9.96
N TYR A 541 -19.05 -9.71 -11.25
CA TYR A 541 -18.75 -8.47 -11.93
C TYR A 541 -17.87 -7.49 -11.13
N HIS A 542 -18.38 -6.29 -10.87
CA HIS A 542 -17.66 -5.24 -10.16
C HIS A 542 -17.24 -5.66 -8.74
N GLY A 543 -18.09 -6.37 -8.01
CA GLY A 543 -17.76 -6.85 -6.65
C GLY A 543 -16.60 -7.83 -6.64
N LEU A 544 -16.51 -8.71 -7.65
CA LEU A 544 -15.41 -9.64 -7.82
C LEU A 544 -14.09 -8.91 -8.09
N ILE A 545 -14.07 -8.01 -9.08
CA ILE A 545 -12.86 -7.26 -9.43
C ILE A 545 -12.40 -6.37 -8.28
N GLN A 546 -13.33 -5.75 -7.56
CA GLN A 546 -12.99 -4.91 -6.39
C GLN A 546 -12.38 -5.70 -5.25
N ALA A 547 -12.92 -6.87 -4.93
CA ALA A 547 -12.38 -7.75 -3.90
C ALA A 547 -10.98 -8.26 -4.29
N PHE A 548 -10.81 -8.75 -5.52
CA PHE A 548 -9.51 -9.23 -6.02
C PHE A 548 -8.46 -8.11 -6.01
N SER A 549 -8.85 -6.90 -6.41
CA SER A 549 -7.96 -5.74 -6.44
C SER A 549 -7.51 -5.25 -5.07
N ARG A 550 -7.94 -5.88 -3.95
CA ARG A 550 -7.38 -5.64 -2.63
C ARG A 550 -5.98 -6.24 -2.50
N THR A 551 -5.71 -7.35 -3.20
CA THR A 551 -4.46 -8.12 -3.08
C THR A 551 -3.34 -7.65 -4.02
N ASN A 552 -3.64 -6.90 -5.07
CA ASN A 552 -2.72 -6.63 -6.17
C ASN A 552 -1.88 -5.33 -6.05
N ARG A 553 -1.74 -4.79 -4.85
CA ARG A 553 -0.86 -3.63 -4.61
C ARG A 553 0.60 -4.01 -4.71
N VAL A 554 1.35 -3.24 -5.47
CA VAL A 554 2.80 -3.41 -5.59
C VAL A 554 3.48 -3.08 -4.28
N LEU A 555 4.37 -3.94 -3.83
CA LEU A 555 5.25 -3.71 -2.69
C LEU A 555 6.71 -3.80 -3.14
N ASN A 556 7.20 -5.00 -3.39
CA ASN A 556 8.56 -5.30 -3.85
C ASN A 556 8.62 -6.73 -4.43
N ALA A 557 9.79 -7.22 -4.77
CA ALA A 557 9.99 -8.54 -5.35
C ALA A 557 9.50 -9.71 -4.48
N SER A 558 9.32 -9.51 -3.16
CA SER A 558 8.76 -10.55 -2.27
C SER A 558 7.26 -10.76 -2.45
N LYS A 559 6.57 -9.83 -3.13
CA LYS A 559 5.15 -9.92 -3.48
C LYS A 559 4.98 -9.93 -5.00
N PRO A 560 5.16 -11.08 -5.67
CA PRO A 560 5.15 -11.16 -7.13
C PRO A 560 3.75 -11.03 -7.75
N TYR A 561 2.69 -11.36 -7.00
CA TYR A 561 1.29 -11.29 -7.43
C TYR A 561 0.34 -11.25 -6.22
N GLY A 562 -0.96 -11.03 -6.49
CA GLY A 562 -2.02 -11.20 -5.50
C GLY A 562 -2.58 -12.62 -5.55
N ASN A 563 -2.74 -13.26 -4.41
CA ASN A 563 -3.30 -14.61 -4.28
C ASN A 563 -4.80 -14.59 -4.02
N ILE A 564 -5.52 -15.42 -4.75
CA ILE A 564 -6.96 -15.66 -4.58
C ILE A 564 -7.20 -17.15 -4.43
N LEU A 565 -7.80 -17.57 -3.31
CA LEU A 565 -8.28 -18.94 -3.13
C LEU A 565 -9.80 -18.93 -3.13
N ASP A 566 -10.39 -19.47 -4.20
CA ASP A 566 -11.83 -19.50 -4.41
C ASP A 566 -12.42 -20.87 -4.03
N PHE A 567 -13.24 -20.90 -2.98
CA PHE A 567 -13.94 -22.07 -2.49
C PHE A 567 -15.35 -22.24 -3.09
N ARG A 568 -15.73 -21.39 -4.05
CA ARG A 568 -17.05 -21.41 -4.72
C ARG A 568 -16.99 -21.88 -6.17
N GLY A 569 -15.80 -22.11 -6.72
CA GLY A 569 -15.62 -22.56 -8.09
C GLY A 569 -16.11 -21.57 -9.13
N GLN A 570 -15.78 -20.29 -8.98
CA GLN A 570 -16.31 -19.17 -9.77
C GLN A 570 -15.47 -18.89 -11.03
N GLU A 571 -14.81 -19.87 -11.62
CA GLU A 571 -13.93 -19.69 -12.78
C GLU A 571 -14.65 -18.98 -13.95
N ALA A 572 -15.88 -19.39 -14.26
CA ALA A 572 -16.66 -18.78 -15.35
C ALA A 572 -17.01 -17.30 -15.06
N GLN A 573 -17.31 -16.95 -13.80
CA GLN A 573 -17.59 -15.57 -13.40
C GLN A 573 -16.34 -14.71 -13.43
N VAL A 574 -15.19 -15.27 -13.09
CA VAL A 574 -13.88 -14.62 -13.19
C VAL A 574 -13.56 -14.32 -14.65
N ASP A 575 -13.67 -15.31 -15.54
CA ASP A 575 -13.41 -15.14 -16.97
C ASP A 575 -14.33 -14.09 -17.59
N GLU A 576 -15.61 -14.08 -17.23
CA GLU A 576 -16.54 -13.06 -17.68
C GLU A 576 -16.17 -11.66 -17.16
N ALA A 577 -15.79 -11.55 -15.90
CA ALA A 577 -15.38 -10.28 -15.31
C ALA A 577 -14.08 -9.75 -15.94
N ILE A 578 -13.07 -10.61 -16.16
CA ILE A 578 -11.84 -10.25 -16.86
C ILE A 578 -12.15 -9.70 -18.26
N LYS A 579 -12.92 -10.43 -19.04
CA LYS A 579 -13.30 -10.01 -20.39
C LYS A 579 -14.00 -8.64 -20.39
N ARG A 580 -14.86 -8.37 -19.41
CA ARG A 580 -15.68 -7.16 -19.33
C ARG A 580 -14.89 -5.93 -18.89
N PHE A 581 -13.98 -6.09 -17.93
CA PHE A 581 -13.23 -4.98 -17.35
C PHE A 581 -11.81 -4.79 -17.95
N SER A 582 -11.46 -5.55 -18.99
CA SER A 582 -10.17 -5.43 -19.66
C SER A 582 -10.07 -4.23 -20.62
N GLY A 583 -11.18 -3.63 -21.01
CA GLY A 583 -11.20 -2.57 -22.03
C GLY A 583 -11.02 -3.12 -23.43
N GLN A 584 -10.09 -2.56 -24.20
CA GLN A 584 -9.87 -2.94 -25.61
C GLN A 584 -9.12 -4.27 -25.80
N ASP A 585 -8.45 -4.77 -24.76
CA ASP A 585 -7.59 -5.96 -24.80
C ASP A 585 -8.29 -7.25 -24.35
N ALA A 586 -9.60 -7.37 -24.56
CA ALA A 586 -10.42 -8.47 -24.03
C ALA A 586 -9.93 -9.89 -24.44
N GLU A 587 -9.35 -10.05 -25.62
CA GLU A 587 -8.87 -11.36 -26.12
C GLU A 587 -7.61 -11.84 -25.39
N ARG A 588 -6.73 -10.92 -24.99
CA ARG A 588 -5.47 -11.20 -24.29
C ARG A 588 -5.53 -10.95 -22.79
N ALA A 589 -6.66 -10.48 -22.30
CA ALA A 589 -6.81 -10.02 -20.92
C ALA A 589 -6.47 -11.12 -19.90
N LYS A 590 -6.86 -12.36 -20.14
CA LYS A 590 -6.57 -13.47 -19.22
C LYS A 590 -5.06 -13.69 -19.06
N GLU A 591 -4.28 -13.64 -20.16
CA GLU A 591 -2.81 -13.77 -20.14
C GLU A 591 -2.15 -12.59 -19.40
N ILE A 592 -2.76 -11.39 -19.48
CA ILE A 592 -2.24 -10.21 -18.81
C ILE A 592 -2.57 -10.25 -17.32
N TRP A 593 -3.81 -10.62 -16.94
CA TRP A 593 -4.29 -10.53 -15.56
C TRP A 593 -3.83 -11.68 -14.68
N ILE A 594 -3.76 -12.91 -15.25
CA ILE A 594 -3.45 -14.13 -14.52
C ILE A 594 -1.99 -14.49 -14.69
N VAL A 595 -1.36 -15.01 -13.64
CA VAL A 595 0.00 -15.56 -13.73
C VAL A 595 0.01 -16.87 -14.53
N ASP A 596 1.15 -17.20 -15.14
CA ASP A 596 1.31 -18.46 -15.86
C ASP A 596 1.08 -19.65 -14.91
N PRO A 597 0.55 -20.78 -15.38
CA PRO A 597 0.46 -22.02 -14.60
C PRO A 597 1.81 -22.48 -14.05
N ALA A 598 1.78 -23.27 -12.98
CA ALA A 598 2.99 -23.74 -12.29
C ALA A 598 3.98 -24.45 -13.24
N GLU A 599 3.48 -25.29 -14.14
CA GLU A 599 4.30 -26.06 -15.09
C GLU A 599 5.13 -25.17 -16.01
N ILE A 600 4.54 -24.03 -16.44
CA ILE A 600 5.26 -23.06 -17.28
C ILE A 600 6.36 -22.39 -16.47
N ILE A 601 6.09 -22.02 -15.21
CA ILE A 601 7.09 -21.36 -14.35
C ILE A 601 8.17 -22.37 -13.93
N MET A 602 7.83 -23.64 -13.69
CA MET A 602 8.80 -24.72 -13.42
C MET A 602 9.74 -24.91 -14.62
N THR A 603 9.19 -24.92 -15.84
CA THR A 603 10.00 -24.97 -17.07
C THR A 603 10.93 -23.76 -17.18
N LYS A 604 10.45 -22.56 -16.85
CA LYS A 604 11.28 -21.34 -16.82
C LYS A 604 12.38 -21.43 -15.75
N LEU A 605 12.07 -21.97 -14.56
CA LEU A 605 13.05 -22.20 -13.50
C LEU A 605 14.12 -23.20 -13.93
N GLN A 606 13.74 -24.34 -14.54
CA GLN A 606 14.67 -25.33 -15.05
C GLN A 606 15.60 -24.75 -16.12
N ASN A 607 15.06 -23.99 -17.08
CA ASN A 607 15.83 -23.31 -18.09
C ASN A 607 16.81 -22.29 -17.50
N ALA A 608 16.38 -21.51 -16.52
CA ALA A 608 17.25 -20.53 -15.84
C ALA A 608 18.37 -21.22 -15.07
N MET A 609 18.11 -22.36 -14.41
CA MET A 609 19.14 -23.16 -13.76
C MET A 609 20.12 -23.74 -14.76
N THR A 610 19.65 -24.31 -15.87
CA THR A 610 20.53 -24.84 -16.94
C THR A 610 21.43 -23.72 -17.50
N GLN A 611 20.88 -22.53 -17.76
CA GLN A 611 21.69 -21.40 -18.22
C GLN A 611 22.76 -20.97 -17.19
N LEU A 612 22.44 -21.04 -15.91
CA LEU A 612 23.41 -20.77 -14.85
C LEU A 612 24.51 -21.84 -14.79
N GLU A 613 24.14 -23.13 -14.91
CA GLU A 613 25.05 -24.26 -14.94
C GLU A 613 26.01 -24.21 -16.16
N ASP A 614 25.47 -23.97 -17.35
CA ASP A 614 26.23 -23.81 -18.59
C ASP A 614 27.20 -22.63 -18.49
N PHE A 615 26.73 -21.51 -17.93
CA PHE A 615 27.58 -20.34 -17.71
C PHE A 615 28.73 -20.66 -16.76
N MET A 616 28.47 -21.24 -15.59
CA MET A 616 29.48 -21.57 -14.59
C MET A 616 30.50 -22.58 -15.18
N SER A 617 30.01 -23.58 -15.89
CA SER A 617 30.87 -24.54 -16.59
C SER A 617 31.74 -23.89 -17.67
N SER A 618 31.22 -22.93 -18.43
CA SER A 618 31.99 -22.14 -19.41
C SER A 618 33.12 -21.32 -18.78
N GLN A 619 32.98 -20.95 -17.51
CA GLN A 619 34.02 -20.27 -16.72
C GLN A 619 34.99 -21.25 -16.05
N GLY A 620 34.84 -22.58 -16.28
CA GLY A 620 35.68 -23.63 -15.71
C GLY A 620 35.47 -23.91 -14.23
N VAL A 621 34.28 -23.59 -13.69
CA VAL A 621 33.91 -23.83 -12.29
C VAL A 621 32.60 -24.61 -12.20
N ALA A 622 32.43 -25.39 -11.13
CA ALA A 622 31.15 -26.08 -10.87
C ALA A 622 30.05 -25.10 -10.49
N CYS A 623 28.80 -25.46 -10.78
CA CYS A 623 27.64 -24.64 -10.34
C CYS A 623 27.33 -24.91 -8.85
N GLU A 624 28.25 -24.50 -8.01
CA GLU A 624 28.15 -24.59 -6.55
C GLU A 624 28.32 -23.21 -5.90
N PRO A 625 27.64 -22.91 -4.78
CA PRO A 625 27.74 -21.60 -4.11
C PRO A 625 29.18 -21.19 -3.76
N SER A 626 30.01 -22.14 -3.31
CA SER A 626 31.42 -21.91 -2.96
C SER A 626 32.29 -21.57 -4.16
N GLU A 627 31.99 -22.11 -5.34
CA GLU A 627 32.77 -21.92 -6.57
C GLU A 627 32.51 -20.56 -7.23
N VAL A 628 31.44 -19.87 -6.89
CA VAL A 628 31.12 -18.52 -7.40
C VAL A 628 32.23 -17.51 -7.06
N TYR A 629 32.93 -17.69 -5.93
CA TYR A 629 34.06 -16.84 -5.56
C TYR A 629 35.31 -17.08 -6.45
N ASN A 630 35.36 -18.23 -7.13
CA ASN A 630 36.45 -18.60 -8.04
C ASN A 630 36.26 -18.03 -9.45
N LEU A 631 35.11 -17.39 -9.76
CA LEU A 631 34.88 -16.69 -11.02
C LEU A 631 35.91 -15.60 -11.26
N LYS A 632 36.58 -15.66 -12.40
CA LYS A 632 37.70 -14.77 -12.77
C LYS A 632 37.20 -13.54 -13.50
N GLY A 633 37.40 -12.39 -12.88
CA GLY A 633 37.05 -11.10 -13.44
C GLY A 633 35.60 -10.69 -13.13
N ASP A 634 35.37 -9.39 -13.26
CA ASP A 634 34.13 -8.76 -12.87
C ASP A 634 33.00 -9.12 -13.83
N ASN A 635 33.29 -9.36 -15.11
CA ASN A 635 32.33 -9.78 -16.12
C ASN A 635 31.70 -11.15 -15.80
N ALA A 636 32.53 -12.12 -15.38
CA ALA A 636 32.06 -13.43 -15.02
C ALA A 636 31.17 -13.38 -13.76
N ARG A 637 31.53 -12.57 -12.79
CA ARG A 637 30.74 -12.38 -11.58
C ARG A 637 29.40 -11.66 -11.84
N ALA A 638 29.42 -10.64 -12.72
CA ALA A 638 28.19 -9.95 -13.16
C ALA A 638 27.26 -10.92 -13.95
N GLY A 639 27.84 -11.78 -14.80
CA GLY A 639 27.10 -12.83 -15.50
C GLY A 639 26.35 -13.76 -14.53
N PHE A 640 27.06 -14.25 -13.48
CA PHE A 640 26.44 -15.06 -12.44
C PHE A 640 25.29 -14.31 -11.74
N LEU A 641 25.51 -13.06 -11.37
CA LEU A 641 24.49 -12.27 -10.67
C LEU A 641 23.21 -12.10 -11.50
N ASN A 642 23.35 -11.83 -12.80
CA ASN A 642 22.21 -11.68 -13.70
C ASN A 642 21.43 -13.01 -13.88
N LEU A 643 22.12 -14.11 -14.04
CA LEU A 643 21.48 -15.42 -14.22
C LEU A 643 20.81 -15.91 -12.93
N PHE A 644 21.49 -15.80 -11.79
CA PHE A 644 20.92 -16.23 -10.53
C PHE A 644 19.69 -15.38 -10.10
N LYS A 645 19.65 -14.11 -10.47
CA LYS A 645 18.47 -13.25 -10.28
C LYS A 645 17.21 -13.87 -10.91
N GLU A 646 17.30 -14.36 -12.13
CA GLU A 646 16.16 -15.00 -12.81
C GLU A 646 15.75 -16.29 -12.11
N VAL A 647 16.71 -17.12 -11.72
CA VAL A 647 16.46 -18.34 -10.93
C VAL A 647 15.69 -17.99 -9.65
N GLN A 648 16.16 -17.00 -8.91
CA GLN A 648 15.54 -16.59 -7.66
C GLN A 648 14.14 -16.03 -7.87
N ARG A 649 13.90 -15.28 -8.95
CA ARG A 649 12.58 -14.74 -9.30
C ARG A 649 11.56 -15.86 -9.50
N TYR A 650 11.88 -16.87 -10.31
CA TYR A 650 10.96 -17.98 -10.54
C TYR A 650 10.75 -18.85 -9.29
N LYS A 651 11.81 -19.11 -8.51
CA LYS A 651 11.67 -19.85 -7.24
C LYS A 651 10.77 -19.11 -6.23
N THR A 652 10.92 -17.78 -6.10
CA THR A 652 10.07 -16.95 -5.23
C THR A 652 8.62 -16.95 -5.71
N GLN A 653 8.41 -16.90 -7.02
CA GLN A 653 7.07 -16.97 -7.61
C GLN A 653 6.41 -18.31 -7.29
N LEU A 654 7.07 -19.43 -7.55
CA LEU A 654 6.57 -20.78 -7.26
C LEU A 654 6.31 -21.01 -5.77
N GLY A 655 7.13 -20.41 -4.90
CA GLY A 655 6.97 -20.54 -3.46
C GLY A 655 5.65 -19.99 -2.90
N GLN A 656 4.93 -19.15 -3.66
CA GLN A 656 3.63 -18.61 -3.28
C GLN A 656 2.45 -19.27 -4.01
N TYR A 657 2.68 -20.28 -4.85
CA TYR A 657 1.60 -21.07 -5.45
C TYR A 657 0.96 -21.97 -4.38
N THR A 658 -0.36 -21.94 -4.30
CA THR A 658 -1.16 -22.68 -3.32
C THR A 658 -1.74 -23.98 -3.89
N ASP A 659 -1.59 -24.19 -5.18
CA ASP A 659 -2.13 -25.32 -5.96
C ASP A 659 -1.07 -26.34 -6.41
N LEU A 660 0.18 -26.21 -5.92
CA LEU A 660 1.25 -27.17 -6.24
C LEU A 660 0.94 -28.56 -5.65
N SER A 661 1.04 -29.58 -6.51
CA SER A 661 1.02 -30.97 -6.06
C SER A 661 2.30 -31.35 -5.30
N GLU A 662 2.28 -32.43 -4.53
CA GLU A 662 3.47 -32.90 -3.82
C GLU A 662 4.59 -33.35 -4.79
N GLU A 663 4.22 -33.89 -5.96
CA GLU A 663 5.16 -34.21 -7.02
C GLU A 663 5.84 -32.95 -7.57
N GLN A 664 5.07 -31.89 -7.84
CA GLN A 664 5.60 -30.61 -8.30
C GLN A 664 6.52 -29.96 -7.25
N LYS A 665 6.17 -30.03 -5.97
CA LYS A 665 7.03 -29.52 -4.88
C LYS A 665 8.36 -30.28 -4.83
N GLN A 666 8.32 -31.63 -4.96
CA GLN A 666 9.54 -32.44 -5.01
C GLN A 666 10.38 -32.13 -6.25
N GLU A 667 9.76 -31.91 -7.40
CA GLU A 667 10.46 -31.54 -8.63
C GLU A 667 11.13 -30.16 -8.51
N ILE A 668 10.43 -29.17 -7.95
CA ILE A 668 10.98 -27.84 -7.69
C ILE A 668 12.15 -27.91 -6.70
N GLU A 669 12.07 -28.75 -5.68
CA GLU A 669 13.15 -28.97 -4.72
C GLU A 669 14.32 -29.73 -5.33
N ALA A 670 14.09 -30.63 -6.29
CA ALA A 670 15.15 -31.29 -7.05
C ALA A 670 15.88 -30.33 -8.01
N ILE A 671 15.18 -29.37 -8.63
CA ILE A 671 15.78 -28.33 -9.48
C ILE A 671 16.70 -27.42 -8.67
N LEU A 672 16.24 -26.95 -7.51
CA LEU A 672 16.99 -26.06 -6.62
C LEU A 672 16.64 -26.33 -5.16
N PRO A 673 17.45 -27.17 -4.48
CA PRO A 673 17.27 -27.43 -3.05
C PRO A 673 17.30 -26.17 -2.21
N ALA A 674 16.47 -26.09 -1.15
CA ALA A 674 16.32 -24.89 -0.32
C ALA A 674 17.65 -24.47 0.31
N ASP A 675 18.49 -25.42 0.75
CA ASP A 675 19.81 -25.10 1.32
C ASP A 675 20.78 -24.55 0.27
N THR A 676 20.76 -25.11 -0.94
CA THR A 676 21.57 -24.62 -2.07
C THR A 676 21.11 -23.21 -2.48
N GLN A 677 19.80 -22.98 -2.53
CA GLN A 677 19.25 -21.66 -2.79
C GLN A 677 19.70 -20.63 -1.75
N ARG A 678 19.65 -20.97 -0.46
CA ARG A 678 20.11 -20.08 0.62
C ARG A 678 21.61 -19.76 0.50
N ALA A 679 22.41 -20.76 0.18
CA ALA A 679 23.84 -20.57 0.01
C ALA A 679 24.17 -19.69 -1.20
N PHE A 680 23.55 -19.91 -2.36
CA PHE A 680 23.69 -19.03 -3.52
C PHE A 680 23.22 -17.60 -3.23
N LYS A 681 22.13 -17.45 -2.50
CA LYS A 681 21.60 -16.15 -2.09
C LYS A 681 22.61 -15.38 -1.21
N GLY A 682 23.27 -16.07 -0.27
CA GLY A 682 24.33 -15.47 0.55
C GLY A 682 25.50 -14.98 -0.30
N VAL A 683 25.98 -15.79 -1.24
CA VAL A 683 27.06 -15.41 -2.16
C VAL A 683 26.65 -14.26 -3.09
N TYR A 684 25.45 -14.33 -3.63
CA TYR A 684 24.87 -13.27 -4.45
C TYR A 684 24.89 -11.92 -3.73
N LEU A 685 24.41 -11.88 -2.48
CA LEU A 685 24.39 -10.67 -1.68
C LEU A 685 25.78 -10.10 -1.40
N ASP A 686 26.74 -10.95 -1.05
CA ASP A 686 28.14 -10.52 -0.80
C ASP A 686 28.76 -9.91 -2.07
N MET A 687 28.59 -10.56 -3.23
CA MET A 687 29.11 -10.04 -4.51
C MET A 687 28.44 -8.74 -4.93
N ALA A 688 27.13 -8.67 -4.81
CA ALA A 688 26.37 -7.48 -5.13
C ALA A 688 26.86 -6.25 -4.34
N GLN A 689 27.14 -6.43 -3.04
CA GLN A 689 27.69 -5.38 -2.20
C GLN A 689 29.10 -4.94 -2.61
N ARG A 690 29.95 -5.89 -2.98
CA ARG A 690 31.32 -5.56 -3.44
C ARG A 690 31.26 -4.66 -4.67
N TYR A 691 30.35 -4.93 -5.61
CA TYR A 691 30.19 -4.11 -6.81
C TYR A 691 29.60 -2.74 -6.50
N LYS A 692 28.62 -2.65 -5.62
CA LYS A 692 28.06 -1.37 -5.16
C LYS A 692 29.13 -0.47 -4.54
N LYS A 693 30.07 -1.03 -3.77
CA LYS A 693 31.21 -0.29 -3.20
C LYS A 693 32.24 0.11 -4.26
N GLN A 694 32.40 -0.64 -5.33
CA GLN A 694 33.32 -0.32 -6.44
C GLN A 694 32.76 0.75 -7.36
N THR A 695 31.44 0.71 -7.67
CA THR A 695 30.76 1.75 -8.46
C THR A 695 30.74 3.11 -7.78
N SER A 696 30.82 3.17 -6.46
CA SER A 696 30.91 4.44 -5.70
C SER A 696 32.31 5.09 -5.72
N LYS A 697 33.35 4.45 -6.30
CA LYS A 697 34.69 5.03 -6.47
C LYS A 697 34.79 5.74 -7.83
N LYS A 698 35.03 7.06 -7.82
CA LYS A 698 35.00 7.96 -8.98
C LYS A 698 35.95 7.62 -10.15
N ASP A 699 36.93 6.74 -9.99
CA ASP A 699 37.98 6.46 -10.97
C ASP A 699 37.99 4.99 -11.50
N ALA A 700 36.99 4.18 -11.19
CA ALA A 700 36.94 2.80 -11.63
C ALA A 700 36.34 2.72 -13.04
N VAL A 701 37.14 2.34 -14.03
CA VAL A 701 36.64 1.89 -15.35
C VAL A 701 35.98 0.53 -15.10
N LEU A 702 34.66 0.52 -15.09
CA LEU A 702 33.88 -0.70 -14.87
C LEU A 702 33.70 -1.45 -16.18
N PRO A 703 33.71 -2.79 -16.14
CA PRO A 703 33.32 -3.60 -17.28
C PRO A 703 31.91 -3.32 -17.75
N GLN A 704 31.68 -3.43 -19.06
CA GLN A 704 30.42 -3.13 -19.71
C GLN A 704 29.23 -3.92 -19.11
N GLU A 705 29.44 -5.16 -18.71
CA GLU A 705 28.47 -6.04 -18.08
C GLU A 705 28.03 -5.55 -16.68
N ILE A 706 28.95 -4.94 -15.92
CA ILE A 706 28.62 -4.32 -14.62
C ILE A 706 27.86 -3.01 -14.83
N GLU A 707 28.24 -2.26 -15.86
CA GLU A 707 27.45 -1.07 -16.27
C GLU A 707 26.05 -1.44 -16.77
N GLN A 708 25.86 -2.63 -17.33
CA GLN A 708 24.58 -3.16 -17.80
C GLN A 708 23.74 -3.82 -16.70
N MET A 709 24.26 -3.99 -15.48
CA MET A 709 23.50 -4.57 -14.37
C MET A 709 22.29 -3.72 -14.06
N ASP A 710 21.11 -4.33 -14.18
CA ASP A 710 19.82 -3.67 -14.04
C ASP A 710 19.57 -3.14 -12.62
N PHE A 711 18.89 -2.01 -12.53
CA PHE A 711 18.50 -1.37 -11.28
C PHE A 711 17.64 -2.26 -10.36
N GLU A 712 16.81 -3.15 -10.91
CA GLU A 712 16.12 -4.20 -10.17
C GLU A 712 17.04 -5.06 -9.30
N PHE A 713 18.32 -5.15 -9.68
CA PHE A 713 19.31 -5.89 -8.92
C PHE A 713 19.58 -5.26 -7.54
N VAL A 714 19.72 -3.94 -7.48
CA VAL A 714 19.92 -3.21 -6.22
C VAL A 714 18.67 -3.28 -5.36
N LEU A 715 17.50 -3.19 -5.98
CA LEU A 715 16.20 -3.34 -5.31
C LEU A 715 16.02 -4.73 -4.71
N PHE A 716 16.34 -5.76 -5.49
CA PHE A 716 16.24 -7.14 -5.06
C PHE A 716 17.18 -7.47 -3.90
N SER A 717 18.41 -6.96 -3.92
CA SER A 717 19.38 -7.15 -2.84
C SER A 717 18.96 -6.43 -1.56
N SER A 718 18.42 -5.23 -1.64
CA SER A 718 17.96 -4.46 -0.47
C SER A 718 16.69 -5.04 0.16
N ALA A 719 15.80 -5.64 -0.64
CA ALA A 719 14.56 -6.26 -0.16
C ALA A 719 14.76 -7.58 0.59
N ILE A 720 15.96 -8.14 0.54
CA ILE A 720 16.30 -9.46 1.14
C ILE A 720 17.02 -9.32 2.47
N ILE A 721 17.68 -8.20 2.72
CA ILE A 721 18.45 -7.96 3.94
C ILE A 721 17.56 -7.22 4.92
N ASP A 722 16.72 -7.98 5.59
CA ASP A 722 15.88 -7.49 6.67
C ASP A 722 16.39 -7.96 8.04
N TYR A 723 15.75 -7.49 9.09
CA TYR A 723 16.10 -7.83 10.47
C TYR A 723 16.04 -9.34 10.73
N ASP A 724 15.02 -10.04 10.22
CA ASP A 724 14.82 -11.46 10.47
C ASP A 724 15.89 -12.30 9.75
N TYR A 725 16.28 -11.89 8.55
CA TYR A 725 17.40 -12.48 7.84
C TYR A 725 18.72 -12.34 8.62
N ILE A 726 19.01 -11.16 9.17
CA ILE A 726 20.22 -10.94 9.98
C ILE A 726 20.21 -11.83 11.22
N MET A 727 19.09 -11.94 11.93
CA MET A 727 18.99 -12.77 13.14
C MET A 727 19.17 -14.26 12.81
N ARG A 728 18.59 -14.76 11.71
CA ARG A 728 18.83 -16.13 11.24
C ARG A 728 20.28 -16.36 10.84
N LEU A 729 20.88 -15.43 10.10
CA LEU A 729 22.26 -15.51 9.69
C LEU A 729 23.21 -15.65 10.89
N ILE A 730 22.95 -14.93 11.97
CA ILE A 730 23.72 -14.98 13.22
C ILE A 730 23.48 -16.31 13.93
N ALA A 731 22.24 -16.77 14.02
CA ALA A 731 21.89 -18.04 14.67
C ALA A 731 22.52 -19.26 13.97
N GLU A 732 22.57 -19.25 12.65
CA GLU A 732 23.16 -20.33 11.85
C GLU A 732 24.69 -20.30 11.77
N ASN A 733 25.31 -19.13 12.00
CA ASN A 733 26.75 -18.98 11.80
C ASN A 733 27.62 -19.94 12.62
N PRO A 734 27.30 -20.27 13.89
CA PRO A 734 28.09 -21.23 14.68
C PRO A 734 28.12 -22.63 14.06
N SER A 735 27.03 -23.05 13.40
CA SER A 735 26.87 -24.38 12.79
C SER A 735 27.54 -24.54 11.43
N LYS A 736 27.97 -23.43 10.81
CA LYS A 736 28.58 -23.47 9.48
C LYS A 736 30.03 -23.94 9.49
N PRO A 737 30.52 -24.63 8.43
CA PRO A 737 31.92 -24.96 8.27
C PRO A 737 32.82 -23.73 8.34
N LYS A 738 34.07 -23.87 8.87
CA LYS A 738 35.00 -22.74 9.04
C LYS A 738 35.18 -21.83 7.82
N LYS A 739 35.12 -22.40 6.61
CA LYS A 739 35.21 -21.62 5.35
C LYS A 739 33.96 -20.81 4.99
N GLN A 740 32.82 -21.11 5.62
CA GLN A 740 31.52 -20.48 5.35
C GLN A 740 31.06 -19.58 6.51
N LYS A 741 31.83 -19.54 7.61
CA LYS A 741 31.53 -18.66 8.74
C LYS A 741 31.78 -17.20 8.35
N MET A 742 30.78 -16.37 8.60
CA MET A 742 30.91 -14.92 8.41
C MET A 742 31.58 -14.29 9.63
N SER A 743 32.43 -13.30 9.39
CA SER A 743 32.95 -12.46 10.47
C SER A 743 31.92 -11.39 10.88
N ILE A 744 32.06 -10.85 12.09
CA ILE A 744 31.26 -9.72 12.57
C ILE A 744 31.30 -8.56 11.57
N GLN A 745 32.49 -8.26 11.03
CA GLN A 745 32.69 -7.19 10.07
C GLN A 745 31.89 -7.41 8.78
N GLN A 746 31.77 -8.64 8.29
CA GLN A 746 30.97 -8.97 7.12
C GLN A 746 29.47 -8.80 7.37
N VAL A 747 28.99 -9.13 8.58
CA VAL A 747 27.60 -8.91 8.96
C VAL A 747 27.31 -7.41 9.16
N GLU A 748 28.24 -6.65 9.75
CA GLU A 748 28.15 -5.19 9.85
C GLU A 748 28.07 -4.51 8.47
N GLU A 749 28.88 -4.98 7.53
CA GLU A 749 28.85 -4.52 6.14
C GLU A 749 27.53 -4.84 5.46
N LEU A 750 26.97 -6.02 5.76
CA LEU A 750 25.66 -6.45 5.28
C LEU A 750 24.54 -5.53 5.81
N ILE A 751 24.53 -5.25 7.10
CA ILE A 751 23.58 -4.32 7.74
C ILE A 751 23.75 -2.91 7.17
N ALA A 752 24.99 -2.48 6.96
CA ALA A 752 25.30 -1.16 6.42
C ALA A 752 24.78 -0.93 5.01
N SER A 753 24.56 -2.00 4.24
CA SER A 753 24.08 -1.93 2.86
C SER A 753 22.55 -1.98 2.75
N SER A 754 21.85 -2.36 3.81
CA SER A 754 20.40 -2.45 3.81
C SER A 754 19.76 -1.09 4.03
N SER A 755 18.89 -0.66 3.11
CA SER A 755 18.07 0.54 3.27
C SER A 755 17.02 0.37 4.37
N ASP A 756 16.54 -0.85 4.58
CA ASP A 756 15.49 -1.18 5.55
C ASP A 756 16.01 -1.13 7.00
N LEU A 757 17.33 -1.21 7.19
CA LEU A 757 17.99 -1.18 8.49
C LEU A 757 18.68 0.16 8.81
N ILE A 758 18.55 1.18 7.95
CA ILE A 758 19.27 2.45 8.07
C ILE A 758 19.04 3.11 9.45
N ASP A 759 17.80 3.16 9.91
CA ASP A 759 17.43 3.85 11.14
C ASP A 759 17.86 3.10 12.42
N GLU A 760 18.14 1.80 12.33
CA GLU A 760 18.48 0.93 13.46
C GLU A 760 19.85 0.28 13.32
N LYS A 761 20.57 0.62 12.27
CA LYS A 761 21.88 0.07 11.95
C LYS A 761 22.82 0.06 13.15
N GLU A 762 22.92 1.19 13.84
CA GLU A 762 23.83 1.35 14.98
C GLU A 762 23.41 0.46 16.16
N ASP A 763 22.11 0.35 16.43
CA ASP A 763 21.59 -0.47 17.53
C ASP A 763 21.79 -1.97 17.25
N ILE A 764 21.54 -2.40 16.02
CA ILE A 764 21.75 -3.80 15.60
C ILE A 764 23.24 -4.15 15.64
N ILE A 765 24.12 -3.30 15.13
CA ILE A 765 25.57 -3.51 15.17
C ILE A 765 26.09 -3.58 16.60
N GLU A 766 25.65 -2.67 17.49
CA GLU A 766 26.03 -2.66 18.89
C GLU A 766 25.57 -3.93 19.61
N TYR A 767 24.35 -4.38 19.34
CA TYR A 767 23.84 -5.64 19.87
C TYR A 767 24.65 -6.84 19.37
N ILE A 768 24.92 -6.94 18.08
CA ILE A 768 25.68 -8.03 17.49
C ILE A 768 27.10 -8.10 18.05
N ARG A 769 27.73 -6.97 18.30
CA ARG A 769 29.05 -6.91 18.96
C ARG A 769 29.04 -7.40 20.40
N SER A 770 27.88 -7.32 21.08
CA SER A 770 27.69 -7.81 22.44
C SER A 770 27.51 -9.32 22.54
N LEU A 771 27.23 -10.00 21.41
CA LEU A 771 26.97 -11.44 21.36
C LEU A 771 28.24 -12.29 21.31
N ASP A 772 28.17 -13.48 21.92
CA ASP A 772 29.22 -14.51 21.75
C ASP A 772 28.94 -15.33 20.50
N TRP A 773 29.67 -15.08 19.44
CA TRP A 773 29.51 -15.69 18.11
C TRP A 773 29.81 -17.21 18.05
N ASN A 774 30.36 -17.79 19.13
CA ASN A 774 30.62 -19.22 19.19
C ASN A 774 29.53 -20.00 19.90
N LYS A 775 28.59 -19.29 20.50
CA LYS A 775 27.47 -19.90 21.22
C LYS A 775 26.32 -20.15 20.23
N HIS A 776 25.78 -21.39 20.24
CA HIS A 776 24.53 -21.69 19.55
C HIS A 776 23.38 -20.99 20.28
N THR A 777 22.74 -20.04 19.60
CA THR A 777 21.62 -19.25 20.08
C THR A 777 20.49 -19.37 19.07
N SER A 778 19.28 -19.66 19.49
CA SER A 778 18.14 -19.73 18.59
C SER A 778 17.78 -18.34 18.03
N VAL A 779 17.07 -18.30 16.91
CA VAL A 779 16.61 -17.04 16.31
C VAL A 779 15.73 -16.26 17.28
N ASP A 780 14.87 -16.95 18.02
CA ASP A 780 13.95 -16.36 19.00
C ASP A 780 14.67 -15.79 20.22
N GLU A 781 15.71 -16.48 20.71
CA GLU A 781 16.57 -15.95 21.77
C GLU A 781 17.30 -14.68 21.30
N LEU A 782 17.79 -14.64 20.07
CA LEU A 782 18.43 -13.46 19.49
C LEU A 782 17.43 -12.30 19.35
N LYS A 783 16.23 -12.57 18.87
CA LYS A 783 15.17 -11.56 18.75
C LYS A 783 14.73 -11.02 20.10
N THR A 784 14.52 -11.90 21.06
CA THR A 784 14.17 -11.53 22.45
C THR A 784 15.30 -10.74 23.12
N GLY A 785 16.55 -11.18 22.91
CA GLY A 785 17.73 -10.50 23.42
C GLY A 785 17.91 -9.08 22.83
N TYR A 786 17.63 -8.90 21.56
CA TYR A 786 17.66 -7.59 20.92
C TYR A 786 16.57 -6.66 21.44
N GLN A 787 15.36 -7.17 21.65
CA GLN A 787 14.28 -6.40 22.27
C GLN A 787 14.64 -5.96 23.69
N ALA A 788 15.23 -6.85 24.50
CA ALA A 788 15.70 -6.53 25.84
C ALA A 788 16.83 -5.47 25.81
N PHE A 789 17.77 -5.61 24.88
CA PHE A 789 18.86 -4.65 24.67
C PHE A 789 18.35 -3.26 24.33
N ARG A 790 17.40 -3.17 23.43
CA ARG A 790 16.74 -1.91 23.07
C ARG A 790 15.99 -1.28 24.23
N GLN A 791 15.26 -2.11 24.99
CA GLN A 791 14.54 -1.63 26.18
C GLN A 791 15.53 -1.07 27.20
N GLU A 792 16.62 -1.78 27.50
CA GLU A 792 17.66 -1.30 28.41
C GLU A 792 18.29 0.02 27.94
N LYS A 793 18.54 0.16 26.64
CA LYS A 793 19.09 1.40 26.06
C LYS A 793 18.09 2.56 26.18
N THR A 794 16.81 2.28 25.98
CA THR A 794 15.73 3.26 26.17
C THR A 794 15.62 3.67 27.65
N ASP A 795 15.63 2.71 28.55
CA ASP A 795 15.56 2.94 30.00
C ASP A 795 16.76 3.76 30.52
N LYS A 796 17.94 3.53 29.98
CA LYS A 796 19.14 4.35 30.28
C LYS A 796 18.96 5.79 29.80
N LYS A 797 18.42 6.00 28.59
CA LYS A 797 18.10 7.35 28.09
C LYS A 797 17.05 8.04 28.95
N LEU A 798 15.99 7.32 29.35
CA LEU A 798 14.95 7.83 30.23
C LEU A 798 15.47 8.20 31.60
N THR A 799 16.31 7.37 32.18
CA THR A 799 16.96 7.65 33.50
C THR A 799 17.86 8.89 33.40
N ALA A 800 18.61 9.04 32.34
CA ALA A 800 19.45 10.22 32.12
C ALA A 800 18.60 11.50 31.95
N LEU A 801 17.49 11.44 31.21
CA LEU A 801 16.55 12.55 31.06
C LEU A 801 15.87 12.91 32.39
N SER A 802 15.40 11.91 33.12
CA SER A 802 14.82 12.00 34.44
C SER A 802 15.76 12.76 35.41
N ALA A 803 17.02 12.33 35.46
CA ALA A 803 18.05 12.97 36.29
C ALA A 803 18.35 14.42 35.85
N LYS A 804 18.45 14.65 34.51
CA LYS A 804 18.73 15.99 33.94
C LYS A 804 17.62 17.00 34.27
N HIS A 805 16.36 16.56 34.25
CA HIS A 805 15.22 17.44 34.44
C HIS A 805 14.63 17.40 35.85
N GLY A 806 15.13 16.51 36.73
CA GLY A 806 14.64 16.37 38.11
C GLY A 806 13.21 15.81 38.22
N ILE A 807 12.80 15.00 37.24
CA ILE A 807 11.49 14.37 37.18
C ILE A 807 11.63 12.91 37.63
N ALA A 808 10.63 12.35 38.32
CA ALA A 808 10.68 10.94 38.70
C ALA A 808 10.63 10.04 37.45
N ASN A 809 11.54 9.03 37.41
CA ASN A 809 11.68 8.15 36.25
C ASN A 809 10.38 7.40 35.90
N GLU A 810 9.64 6.93 36.90
CA GLU A 810 8.36 6.25 36.73
C GLU A 810 7.30 7.16 36.07
N THR A 811 7.23 8.41 36.51
CA THR A 811 6.25 9.38 35.97
C THR A 811 6.59 9.76 34.53
N LEU A 812 7.89 9.97 34.23
CA LEU A 812 8.35 10.25 32.86
C LEU A 812 8.12 9.04 31.94
N SER A 813 8.41 7.84 32.40
CA SER A 813 8.19 6.60 31.64
C SER A 813 6.71 6.38 31.36
N THR A 814 5.83 6.58 32.34
CA THR A 814 4.37 6.46 32.18
C THR A 814 3.86 7.46 31.13
N PHE A 815 4.30 8.72 31.23
CA PHE A 815 3.95 9.77 30.27
C PHE A 815 4.36 9.41 28.83
N ILE A 816 5.58 8.92 28.64
CA ILE A 816 6.06 8.51 27.31
C ILE A 816 5.29 7.30 26.79
N ASN A 817 5.02 6.29 27.63
CA ASN A 817 4.26 5.12 27.22
C ASN A 817 2.83 5.48 26.80
N GLU A 818 2.17 6.39 27.52
CA GLU A 818 0.84 6.86 27.14
C GLU A 818 0.83 7.60 25.78
N ILE A 819 1.87 8.39 25.50
CA ILE A 819 2.03 9.04 24.18
C ILE A 819 2.24 7.97 23.10
N MET A 820 3.09 7.00 23.36
CA MET A 820 3.43 5.96 22.38
C MET A 820 2.24 5.03 22.12
N ASP A 821 1.45 4.71 23.15
CA ASP A 821 0.26 3.86 23.00
C ASP A 821 -0.85 4.55 22.18
N ARG A 822 -1.00 5.85 22.37
CA ARG A 822 -2.07 6.64 21.72
C ARG A 822 -1.59 7.36 20.45
N MET A 823 -0.29 7.54 20.28
CA MET A 823 0.33 8.40 19.26
C MET A 823 -0.23 9.85 19.32
N ILE A 824 -0.59 10.31 20.51
CA ILE A 824 -1.11 11.65 20.78
C ILE A 824 -0.28 12.26 21.90
N PHE A 825 0.28 13.43 21.63
CA PHE A 825 0.93 14.25 22.64
C PHE A 825 -0.12 15.13 23.33
N ASP A 826 -0.19 15.03 24.66
CA ASP A 826 -1.11 15.81 25.49
C ASP A 826 -0.36 16.85 26.31
N GLY A 827 -0.54 18.13 25.97
CA GLY A 827 0.12 19.25 26.64
C GLY A 827 -0.34 19.46 28.09
N GLU A 828 -1.57 19.04 28.45
CA GLU A 828 -2.05 19.11 29.83
C GLU A 828 -1.28 18.14 30.72
N LYS A 829 -1.05 16.91 30.24
CA LYS A 829 -0.25 15.91 30.95
C LYS A 829 1.23 16.29 31.08
N LEU A 830 1.79 17.04 30.11
CA LEU A 830 3.12 17.61 30.26
C LEU A 830 3.15 18.63 31.42
N THR A 831 2.08 19.39 31.59
CA THR A 831 1.92 20.32 32.72
C THR A 831 1.86 19.57 34.05
N ASP A 832 1.09 18.49 34.12
CA ASP A 832 0.96 17.65 35.33
C ASP A 832 2.31 16.96 35.68
N LEU A 833 3.08 16.56 34.66
CA LEU A 833 4.41 15.97 34.83
C LEU A 833 5.40 16.93 35.58
N LEU A 834 5.25 18.24 35.39
CA LEU A 834 6.11 19.25 35.96
C LEU A 834 5.54 19.84 37.29
N GLU A 835 4.31 19.50 37.67
CA GLU A 835 3.67 19.99 38.87
C GLU A 835 4.46 19.70 40.18
N PRO A 836 5.04 18.48 40.35
CA PRO A 836 5.82 18.18 41.59
C PRO A 836 7.07 19.01 41.77
N LEU A 837 7.52 19.78 40.78
CA LEU A 837 8.72 20.62 40.84
C LEU A 837 8.44 22.00 41.47
N ASP A 838 7.18 22.33 41.78
CA ASP A 838 6.72 23.58 42.42
C ASP A 838 7.35 24.86 41.83
N LEU A 839 7.36 24.95 40.51
CA LEU A 839 8.00 26.03 39.73
C LEU A 839 7.06 27.23 39.56
N SER A 840 7.59 28.46 39.59
CA SER A 840 6.83 29.62 39.15
C SER A 840 6.43 29.55 37.70
N TRP A 841 5.38 30.24 37.28
CA TRP A 841 4.86 30.17 35.87
C TRP A 841 5.95 30.44 34.80
N LYS A 842 6.86 31.37 35.04
CA LYS A 842 7.96 31.67 34.09
C LYS A 842 9.00 30.55 34.07
N GLU A 843 9.37 30.02 35.23
CA GLU A 843 10.33 28.92 35.34
C GLU A 843 9.77 27.63 34.75
N ARG A 844 8.48 27.36 34.95
CA ARG A 844 7.77 26.21 34.38
C ARG A 844 7.82 26.22 32.87
N ARG A 845 7.51 27.34 32.22
CA ARG A 845 7.56 27.49 30.78
C ARG A 845 8.97 27.24 30.20
N LEU A 846 10.01 27.73 30.85
CA LEU A 846 11.39 27.50 30.46
C LEU A 846 11.79 26.03 30.62
N LYS A 847 11.33 25.39 31.68
CA LYS A 847 11.60 23.98 31.98
C LYS A 847 10.85 23.07 31.00
N GLU A 848 9.64 23.43 30.64
CA GLU A 848 8.81 22.76 29.64
C GLU A 848 9.51 22.74 28.27
N LEU A 849 9.98 23.89 27.79
CA LEU A 849 10.73 24.00 26.54
C LEU A 849 12.04 23.19 26.59
N ALA A 850 12.81 23.28 27.67
CA ALA A 850 14.05 22.53 27.82
C ALA A 850 13.81 21.00 27.89
N LEU A 851 12.74 20.57 28.53
CA LEU A 851 12.35 19.16 28.55
C LEU A 851 11.92 18.70 27.15
N MET A 852 11.15 19.49 26.44
CA MET A 852 10.68 19.14 25.10
C MET A 852 11.81 19.12 24.07
N GLU A 853 12.82 19.98 24.19
CA GLU A 853 14.02 19.94 23.34
C GLU A 853 14.73 18.59 23.39
N ASP A 854 14.77 17.95 24.55
CA ASP A 854 15.37 16.61 24.71
C ASP A 854 14.37 15.47 24.43
N LEU A 855 13.07 15.69 24.70
CA LEU A 855 12.03 14.66 24.61
C LEU A 855 11.55 14.44 23.17
N VAL A 856 11.46 15.49 22.36
CA VAL A 856 11.00 15.40 20.96
C VAL A 856 11.88 14.46 20.13
N PRO A 857 13.23 14.54 20.17
CA PRO A 857 14.08 13.57 19.46
C PRO A 857 13.90 12.13 19.95
N LEU A 858 13.69 11.93 21.26
CA LEU A 858 13.43 10.61 21.84
C LEU A 858 12.07 10.05 21.37
N LEU A 859 11.01 10.84 21.44
CA LEU A 859 9.68 10.44 20.98
C LEU A 859 9.66 10.13 19.48
N LYS A 860 10.34 10.95 18.65
CA LYS A 860 10.49 10.67 17.22
C LYS A 860 11.26 9.37 16.95
N GLY A 861 12.32 9.12 17.71
CA GLY A 861 13.08 7.86 17.64
C GLY A 861 12.23 6.64 18.02
N LEU A 862 11.40 6.76 19.06
CA LEU A 862 10.48 5.69 19.50
C LEU A 862 9.32 5.51 18.52
N ALA A 863 8.81 6.59 17.95
CA ALA A 863 7.70 6.57 16.99
C ALA A 863 8.10 6.03 15.60
N LYS A 864 9.41 5.91 15.31
CA LYS A 864 9.94 5.30 14.07
C LYS A 864 9.30 5.83 12.78
N GLY A 865 9.18 7.13 12.67
CA GLY A 865 8.59 7.79 11.51
C GLY A 865 7.06 7.86 11.52
N LYS A 866 6.38 7.35 12.55
CA LYS A 866 4.95 7.60 12.77
C LYS A 866 4.77 9.02 13.32
N GLU A 867 3.75 9.72 12.87
CA GLU A 867 3.44 11.06 13.35
C GLU A 867 2.75 10.99 14.71
N ILE A 868 3.27 11.73 15.69
CA ILE A 868 2.62 11.92 16.98
C ILE A 868 1.78 13.18 16.90
N SER A 869 0.46 13.04 16.97
CA SER A 869 -0.47 14.17 16.90
C SER A 869 -0.25 15.12 18.08
N GLY A 870 -0.19 16.44 17.82
CA GLY A 870 0.02 17.47 18.85
C GLY A 870 1.49 17.79 19.15
N LEU A 871 2.46 16.99 18.67
CA LEU A 871 3.88 17.22 18.93
C LEU A 871 4.45 18.41 18.13
N LYS A 872 3.84 18.74 16.99
CA LYS A 872 4.27 19.87 16.12
C LYS A 872 4.38 21.22 16.81
N ALA A 873 3.67 21.44 17.90
CA ALA A 873 3.75 22.68 18.66
C ALA A 873 5.11 22.90 19.35
N TYR A 874 5.90 21.83 19.49
CA TYR A 874 7.20 21.82 20.15
C TYR A 874 8.36 21.48 19.19
N GLU A 875 8.11 21.26 17.91
CA GLU A 875 9.09 21.11 16.84
C GLU A 875 9.50 22.47 16.27
#